data_14412c4bc13a8f438b3544198fdc4ec1
#
_entry.id   14412c4bc13a8f438b3544198fdc4ec1
#
_cell.length_a   1.000
_cell.length_b   1.000
_cell.length_c   1.000
_cell.angle_alpha   90.00
_cell.angle_beta   90.00
_cell.angle_gamma   90.00
#
_symmetry.space_group_name_H-M   'P 1'
#
loop_
_entity.id
_entity.type
_entity.pdbx_description
1 polymer ?
#
loop_
_entity_poly.entity_id
_entity_poly.type
_entity_poly.pdbx_seq_one_letter_code
_entity_poly.pdbx_strand_id
1 'polypeptide(L)'
;MKLRRIVSCLMALLLVCSLPVSVLADTWYLEDGSITVNATESSQTVTQGSTSKDDDAPVITQRDSETATTNTITINAAENATAQVTLDDVNINNSRSFDIAAVQTTGAGDVTIELDGENTVQGGYYYAGVDKDNTGALVITNTDEVTEEDPGSLTATGGRFGAGIGGGHGRPDASNITITGNAVVTATGGQYGAGIGGGHATTSNPGDGENITIEQNAHVTASSQGFGAGIGGGTWADGSNITISDNAYVEAVSGRAGAGIGGGCNADGSNITISDNAQVKAQGGEKYSNGGGYGAGAAIGDGGKKSNVNGVETIVDTSGLEEGWIARYANDPETRPYYVVPDLSLEDKEVTSVIYRDENGQLHTATENIVEIDAADPTCTEAGHKAGFQIGDKIVAVTTKEATGHSMGAPYTTKEPTCAEEGVARSDCADCDYYETSPIEKLKHTMGEPYTYKEPTCQEEGVTRRDCTGCDYYETTPIGIVDHSYGDYTSDGNATCTADGTKTRNCIWCDLPDTVPDPGTALGHSFTNYVSDGNATYTEDGTKTAQCDHEGCIETDTVTDEASRLPYYLVKGQDGRRIPYQAQKQGSVLTITADADFAILTGTLGGMRALKGQGIDTIVFVTNGASSTFTIEDLLAQGSSGSTYMLTHDGEAVTFTLGDGTDIGEILK
;
A
#
# COMPACT_ATOMS: atom_id res chain seq x y z
N MET A 1 -33.41 0.69 17.36
CA MET A 1 -32.66 0.52 16.14
C MET A 1 -32.00 1.78 15.54
N LYS A 2 -32.25 3.00 16.05
CA LYS A 2 -31.62 4.25 15.52
C LYS A 2 -30.37 4.74 16.29
N LEU A 3 -29.93 4.04 17.34
CA LEU A 3 -28.85 4.50 18.21
C LEU A 3 -27.48 3.79 17.96
N ARG A 4 -27.45 2.69 17.21
CA ARG A 4 -26.20 2.00 16.84
C ARG A 4 -25.56 2.54 15.54
N ARG A 5 -26.35 3.17 14.67
CA ARG A 5 -25.83 3.83 13.43
C ARG A 5 -25.02 5.11 13.68
N ILE A 6 -25.07 5.67 14.89
CA ILE A 6 -24.34 6.91 15.24
C ILE A 6 -22.92 6.61 15.74
N VAL A 7 -22.62 5.39 16.16
CA VAL A 7 -21.30 5.03 16.72
C VAL A 7 -20.30 4.63 15.63
N SER A 8 -20.73 3.99 14.54
CA SER A 8 -19.84 3.68 13.40
C SER A 8 -19.45 4.93 12.58
N CYS A 9 -20.40 5.87 12.39
CA CYS A 9 -20.08 7.14 11.71
C CYS A 9 -19.26 8.11 12.58
N LEU A 10 -19.19 7.92 13.91
CA LEU A 10 -18.42 8.82 14.78
C LEU A 10 -16.94 8.39 14.92
N MET A 11 -16.57 7.16 14.60
CA MET A 11 -15.14 6.76 14.55
C MET A 11 -14.48 7.14 13.22
N ALA A 12 -15.23 7.19 12.11
CA ALA A 12 -14.71 7.69 10.84
C ALA A 12 -14.66 9.23 10.75
N LEU A 13 -15.36 9.96 11.65
CA LEU A 13 -15.47 11.44 11.60
C LEU A 13 -14.54 12.16 12.59
N LEU A 14 -13.69 11.47 13.33
CA LEU A 14 -12.75 12.09 14.28
C LEU A 14 -11.31 12.23 13.74
N LEU A 15 -11.08 11.90 12.45
CA LEU A 15 -9.76 12.04 11.83
C LEU A 15 -9.65 13.20 10.82
N VAL A 16 -10.63 14.09 10.72
CA VAL A 16 -10.55 15.24 9.79
C VAL A 16 -10.91 16.52 10.53
N CYS A 17 -9.99 17.00 11.35
CA CYS A 17 -9.93 18.43 11.72
C CYS A 17 -8.54 18.82 12.26
N SER A 18 -7.51 18.61 11.48
CA SER A 18 -6.31 19.45 11.50
C SER A 18 -6.14 19.96 10.07
N LEU A 19 -6.16 21.28 9.93
CA LEU A 19 -5.96 21.96 8.66
C LEU A 19 -4.75 21.36 7.94
N PRO A 20 -4.84 20.91 6.69
CA PRO A 20 -3.67 20.45 5.98
C PRO A 20 -2.78 21.66 5.70
N VAL A 21 -1.64 21.72 6.35
CA VAL A 21 -0.48 22.20 5.64
C VAL A 21 -0.35 21.19 4.50
N SER A 22 -0.59 21.60 3.27
CA SER A 22 -0.32 20.78 2.10
C SER A 22 1.19 20.53 2.07
N VAL A 23 1.63 19.48 2.76
CA VAL A 23 2.93 18.89 2.48
C VAL A 23 2.77 18.35 1.07
N LEU A 24 3.48 18.91 0.11
CA LEU A 24 3.57 18.34 -1.23
C LEU A 24 4.12 16.94 -1.04
N ALA A 25 3.32 15.92 -1.35
CA ALA A 25 3.77 14.54 -1.37
C ALA A 25 4.97 14.43 -2.32
N ASP A 26 6.06 13.84 -1.85
CA ASP A 26 7.18 13.59 -2.73
C ASP A 26 6.96 12.30 -3.52
N THR A 27 7.44 12.29 -4.75
CA THR A 27 7.39 11.10 -5.60
C THR A 27 8.72 10.35 -5.49
N TRP A 28 8.64 9.06 -5.18
CA TRP A 28 9.77 8.14 -4.99
C TRP A 28 9.76 7.05 -6.06
N TYR A 29 10.82 6.97 -6.84
CA TYR A 29 10.91 6.06 -7.97
C TYR A 29 11.65 4.78 -7.61
N LEU A 30 11.04 3.61 -7.85
CA LEU A 30 11.64 2.32 -7.54
C LEU A 30 12.92 2.02 -8.35
N GLU A 31 13.13 2.65 -9.48
CA GLU A 31 14.38 2.51 -10.23
C GLU A 31 15.60 3.05 -9.46
N ASP A 32 15.39 3.98 -8.56
CA ASP A 32 16.48 4.58 -7.77
C ASP A 32 16.89 3.70 -6.56
N GLY A 33 16.21 2.56 -6.34
CA GLY A 33 16.49 1.56 -5.32
C GLY A 33 15.28 1.23 -4.45
N SER A 34 15.45 0.27 -3.56
CA SER A 34 14.41 -0.10 -2.58
C SER A 34 14.08 1.06 -1.64
N ILE A 35 12.81 1.15 -1.25
CA ILE A 35 12.26 2.24 -0.44
C ILE A 35 11.88 1.71 0.94
N THR A 36 12.22 2.47 1.97
CA THR A 36 11.78 2.20 3.34
C THR A 36 11.04 3.41 3.89
N VAL A 37 9.81 3.19 4.29
CA VAL A 37 8.96 4.18 4.98
C VAL A 37 8.96 3.84 6.46
N ASN A 38 9.26 4.80 7.32
CA ASN A 38 9.24 4.63 8.77
C ASN A 38 8.32 5.69 9.38
N ALA A 39 7.19 5.25 9.91
CA ALA A 39 6.26 6.10 10.65
C ALA A 39 6.46 5.97 12.16
N THR A 40 6.42 7.09 12.83
CA THR A 40 6.39 7.23 14.28
C THR A 40 5.11 7.98 14.67
N GLU A 41 4.82 8.09 15.96
CA GLU A 41 3.66 8.85 16.44
C GLU A 41 3.63 10.32 15.95
N SER A 42 4.75 10.89 15.57
CA SER A 42 4.88 12.33 15.26
C SER A 42 5.41 12.65 13.87
N SER A 43 5.87 11.69 13.10
CA SER A 43 6.47 11.91 11.78
C SER A 43 6.56 10.63 10.97
N GLN A 44 6.58 10.77 9.66
CA GLN A 44 6.92 9.70 8.74
C GLN A 44 8.17 10.10 7.93
N THR A 45 9.07 9.17 7.76
CA THR A 45 10.34 9.38 7.05
C THR A 45 10.48 8.33 5.96
N VAL A 46 10.81 8.75 4.76
CA VAL A 46 11.11 7.86 3.63
C VAL A 46 12.61 7.81 3.40
N THR A 47 13.14 6.62 3.23
CA THR A 47 14.57 6.37 2.98
C THR A 47 14.76 5.56 1.71
N GLN A 48 15.62 6.05 0.81
CA GLN A 48 16.01 5.37 -0.41
C GLN A 48 17.52 5.56 -0.64
N GLY A 49 18.29 4.48 -0.63
CA GLY A 49 19.74 4.53 -0.70
C GLY A 49 20.36 5.37 0.43
N SER A 50 21.00 6.48 0.09
CA SER A 50 21.56 7.43 1.06
C SER A 50 20.65 8.62 1.37
N THR A 51 19.50 8.72 0.71
CA THR A 51 18.53 9.79 0.90
C THR A 51 17.55 9.40 1.99
N SER A 52 17.34 10.28 2.97
CA SER A 52 16.29 10.14 3.98
C SER A 52 15.61 11.47 4.18
N LYS A 53 14.30 11.52 4.09
CA LYS A 53 13.49 12.74 4.12
C LYS A 53 12.16 12.48 4.84
N ASP A 54 11.69 13.49 5.59
CA ASP A 54 10.34 13.47 6.14
C ASP A 54 9.33 13.65 5.00
N ASP A 55 8.36 12.74 4.94
CA ASP A 55 7.31 12.73 3.93
C ASP A 55 6.11 11.97 4.49
N ASP A 56 5.05 12.68 4.81
CA ASP A 56 3.88 12.12 5.49
C ASP A 56 2.89 11.44 4.53
N ALA A 57 3.04 11.62 3.23
CA ALA A 57 2.16 11.06 2.21
C ALA A 57 2.94 10.70 0.91
N PRO A 58 3.98 9.85 0.99
CA PRO A 58 4.81 9.53 -0.18
C PRO A 58 4.02 8.83 -1.27
N VAL A 59 4.25 9.25 -2.51
CA VAL A 59 3.82 8.53 -3.70
C VAL A 59 4.99 7.68 -4.19
N ILE A 60 4.82 6.38 -4.20
CA ILE A 60 5.82 5.42 -4.68
C ILE A 60 5.39 4.93 -6.05
N THR A 61 6.23 5.15 -7.05
CA THR A 61 5.92 4.86 -8.45
C THR A 61 7.13 4.30 -9.21
N GLN A 62 6.93 4.04 -10.51
CA GLN A 62 7.98 3.69 -11.47
C GLN A 62 7.91 4.62 -12.69
N ARG A 63 9.09 4.91 -13.28
CA ARG A 63 9.19 5.63 -14.56
C ARG A 63 8.84 4.73 -15.75
N ASP A 64 8.97 3.43 -15.57
CA ASP A 64 8.67 2.39 -16.54
C ASP A 64 7.99 1.22 -15.83
N SER A 65 6.66 1.31 -15.67
CA SER A 65 5.83 0.29 -15.02
C SER A 65 5.67 -0.98 -15.87
N GLU A 66 5.96 -0.93 -17.17
CA GLU A 66 5.96 -2.11 -18.04
C GLU A 66 7.11 -3.08 -17.71
N THR A 67 8.21 -2.57 -17.15
CA THR A 67 9.36 -3.37 -16.75
C THR A 67 9.39 -3.62 -15.25
N ALA A 68 9.16 -4.86 -14.84
CA ALA A 68 9.18 -5.22 -13.43
C ALA A 68 10.56 -5.01 -12.78
N THR A 69 10.57 -4.35 -11.61
CA THR A 69 11.78 -4.22 -10.77
C THR A 69 11.85 -5.34 -9.72
N THR A 70 13.04 -5.54 -9.14
CA THR A 70 13.24 -6.34 -7.91
C THR A 70 13.47 -5.48 -6.67
N ASN A 71 13.46 -4.17 -6.80
CA ASN A 71 13.50 -3.25 -5.67
C ASN A 71 12.20 -3.37 -4.87
N THR A 72 12.30 -3.19 -3.56
CA THR A 72 11.22 -3.49 -2.61
C THR A 72 10.72 -2.26 -1.90
N ILE A 73 9.54 -2.35 -1.35
CA ILE A 73 8.95 -1.35 -0.46
C ILE A 73 8.82 -1.97 0.94
N THR A 74 9.43 -1.36 1.93
CA THR A 74 9.26 -1.72 3.34
C THR A 74 8.57 -0.57 4.07
N ILE A 75 7.43 -0.86 4.69
CA ILE A 75 6.63 0.12 5.41
C ILE A 75 6.64 -0.28 6.89
N ASN A 76 7.29 0.51 7.71
CA ASN A 76 7.41 0.28 9.14
C ASN A 76 6.61 1.33 9.91
N ALA A 77 5.62 0.90 10.66
CA ALA A 77 4.85 1.74 11.55
C ALA A 77 5.18 1.39 13.02
N ALA A 78 5.67 2.36 13.76
CA ALA A 78 5.90 2.19 15.19
C ALA A 78 4.57 2.03 15.95
N GLU A 79 4.61 1.55 17.18
CA GLU A 79 3.42 1.50 18.04
C GLU A 79 2.75 2.87 18.15
N ASN A 80 1.43 2.92 17.98
CA ASN A 80 0.59 4.12 17.91
C ASN A 80 0.89 5.07 16.73
N ALA A 81 1.57 4.60 15.71
CA ALA A 81 1.75 5.32 14.47
C ALA A 81 0.92 4.70 13.36
N THR A 82 0.56 5.51 12.37
CA THR A 82 0.00 5.06 11.10
C THR A 82 0.94 5.48 9.99
N ALA A 83 1.46 4.50 9.25
CA ALA A 83 2.18 4.78 8.01
C ALA A 83 1.18 4.91 6.86
N GLN A 84 1.35 5.93 6.03
CA GLN A 84 0.53 6.16 4.84
C GLN A 84 1.42 6.19 3.60
N VAL A 85 1.06 5.44 2.56
CA VAL A 85 1.76 5.39 1.27
C VAL A 85 0.76 5.30 0.15
N THR A 86 1.02 5.99 -0.95
CA THR A 86 0.33 5.78 -2.22
C THR A 86 1.22 4.93 -3.12
N LEU A 87 0.66 3.86 -3.68
CA LEU A 87 1.27 3.09 -4.75
C LEU A 87 0.66 3.52 -6.07
N ASP A 88 1.48 3.94 -7.00
CA ASP A 88 1.09 4.48 -8.30
C ASP A 88 1.91 3.81 -9.40
N ASP A 89 1.27 2.98 -10.22
CA ASP A 89 1.88 2.23 -11.33
C ASP A 89 3.12 1.40 -10.92
N VAL A 90 3.07 0.76 -9.75
CA VAL A 90 4.16 -0.05 -9.21
C VAL A 90 4.17 -1.46 -9.82
N ASN A 91 5.33 -1.91 -10.31
CA ASN A 91 5.53 -3.27 -10.83
C ASN A 91 6.77 -3.93 -10.22
N ILE A 92 6.58 -4.77 -9.18
CA ILE A 92 7.66 -5.47 -8.47
C ILE A 92 7.52 -6.98 -8.66
N ASN A 93 8.59 -7.64 -9.13
CA ASN A 93 8.61 -9.09 -9.29
C ASN A 93 9.82 -9.72 -8.61
N ASN A 94 9.60 -10.28 -7.43
CA ASN A 94 10.58 -11.01 -6.63
C ASN A 94 10.43 -12.54 -6.69
N SER A 95 9.66 -13.08 -7.63
CA SER A 95 9.36 -14.51 -7.78
C SER A 95 10.59 -15.43 -7.85
N ARG A 96 11.75 -14.90 -8.26
CA ARG A 96 13.01 -15.64 -8.35
C ARG A 96 13.82 -15.65 -7.04
N SER A 97 13.39 -14.89 -6.05
CA SER A 97 14.02 -14.78 -4.74
C SER A 97 13.37 -15.74 -3.75
N PHE A 98 14.11 -16.17 -2.72
CA PHE A 98 13.56 -17.02 -1.67
C PHE A 98 12.98 -16.19 -0.52
N ASP A 99 13.69 -15.15 -0.10
CA ASP A 99 13.49 -14.46 1.17
C ASP A 99 13.25 -12.94 1.02
N ILE A 100 12.46 -12.54 0.02
CA ILE A 100 12.20 -11.12 -0.26
C ILE A 100 10.71 -10.95 -0.57
N ALA A 101 10.02 -10.09 0.19
CA ALA A 101 8.70 -9.59 -0.17
C ALA A 101 8.81 -8.49 -1.23
N ALA A 102 7.78 -8.28 -2.03
CA ALA A 102 7.70 -7.11 -2.90
C ALA A 102 7.36 -5.85 -2.08
N VAL A 103 6.28 -5.92 -1.31
CA VAL A 103 5.88 -4.92 -0.32
C VAL A 103 5.83 -5.62 1.04
N GLN A 104 6.49 -5.07 2.05
CA GLN A 104 6.46 -5.61 3.41
C GLN A 104 6.02 -4.54 4.40
N THR A 105 5.05 -4.86 5.25
CA THR A 105 4.66 -4.02 6.38
C THR A 105 5.26 -4.58 7.66
N THR A 106 5.79 -3.72 8.53
CA THR A 106 6.46 -4.11 9.78
C THR A 106 6.12 -3.17 10.93
N GLY A 107 6.46 -3.57 12.14
CA GLY A 107 6.24 -2.77 13.36
C GLY A 107 4.93 -3.09 14.05
N ALA A 108 4.52 -2.25 14.98
CA ALA A 108 3.32 -2.47 15.79
C ALA A 108 2.16 -1.50 15.46
N GLY A 109 2.41 -0.51 14.62
CA GLY A 109 1.42 0.47 14.19
C GLY A 109 0.64 0.03 12.96
N ASP A 110 -0.26 0.88 12.55
CA ASP A 110 -1.13 0.68 11.41
C ASP A 110 -0.44 1.10 10.10
N VAL A 111 -0.84 0.48 9.01
CA VAL A 111 -0.36 0.81 7.66
C VAL A 111 -1.56 1.02 6.75
N THR A 112 -1.58 2.13 6.04
CA THR A 112 -2.55 2.43 4.98
C THR A 112 -1.82 2.51 3.65
N ILE A 113 -2.28 1.73 2.68
CA ILE A 113 -1.85 1.76 1.29
C ILE A 113 -3.00 2.30 0.46
N GLU A 114 -2.83 3.49 -0.07
CA GLU A 114 -3.70 4.07 -1.10
C GLU A 114 -3.27 3.56 -2.46
N LEU A 115 -4.23 3.19 -3.30
CA LEU A 115 -3.97 2.70 -4.64
C LEU A 115 -4.28 3.77 -5.67
N ASP A 116 -3.32 4.04 -6.53
CA ASP A 116 -3.41 4.87 -7.72
C ASP A 116 -2.83 4.07 -8.90
N GLY A 117 -3.33 4.24 -10.12
CA GLY A 117 -2.88 3.48 -11.28
C GLY A 117 -3.03 1.96 -11.19
N GLU A 118 -2.18 1.23 -11.91
CA GLU A 118 -2.16 -0.24 -11.97
C GLU A 118 -0.96 -0.81 -11.23
N ASN A 119 -1.16 -1.36 -10.04
CA ASN A 119 -0.08 -1.89 -9.22
C ASN A 119 0.03 -3.42 -9.31
N THR A 120 1.22 -3.92 -9.59
CA THR A 120 1.51 -5.36 -9.63
C THR A 120 2.68 -5.69 -8.71
N VAL A 121 2.45 -6.60 -7.75
CA VAL A 121 3.47 -6.99 -6.78
C VAL A 121 3.55 -8.51 -6.64
N GLN A 122 4.74 -9.07 -6.77
CA GLN A 122 4.97 -10.51 -6.62
C GLN A 122 6.06 -10.80 -5.59
N GLY A 123 5.68 -11.52 -4.55
CA GLY A 123 6.58 -11.96 -3.48
C GLY A 123 7.52 -13.09 -3.88
N GLY A 124 8.62 -13.23 -3.15
CA GLY A 124 9.55 -14.35 -3.25
C GLY A 124 8.95 -15.64 -2.69
N TYR A 125 9.67 -16.74 -2.84
CA TYR A 125 9.19 -18.11 -2.59
C TYR A 125 8.47 -18.31 -1.26
N TYR A 126 8.94 -17.66 -0.17
CA TYR A 126 8.37 -17.78 1.17
C TYR A 126 7.46 -16.61 1.58
N TYR A 127 7.31 -15.58 0.76
CA TYR A 127 6.68 -14.33 1.13
C TYR A 127 5.38 -14.07 0.37
N ALA A 128 4.53 -13.26 0.96
CA ALA A 128 3.35 -12.75 0.29
C ALA A 128 3.73 -11.68 -0.77
N GLY A 129 2.82 -11.37 -1.66
CA GLY A 129 2.95 -10.22 -2.57
C GLY A 129 3.00 -8.92 -1.76
N VAL A 130 2.00 -8.70 -0.92
CA VAL A 130 2.01 -7.75 0.19
C VAL A 130 2.15 -8.54 1.49
N ASP A 131 3.36 -8.56 2.04
CA ASP A 131 3.72 -9.36 3.22
C ASP A 131 3.44 -8.57 4.50
N LYS A 132 2.37 -8.96 5.19
CA LYS A 132 1.93 -8.30 6.43
C LYS A 132 2.65 -8.90 7.63
N ASP A 133 3.62 -8.17 8.16
CA ASP A 133 4.42 -8.51 9.33
C ASP A 133 4.29 -7.45 10.45
N ASN A 134 3.41 -6.46 10.29
CA ASN A 134 3.03 -5.53 11.36
C ASN A 134 1.91 -6.13 12.22
N THR A 135 1.87 -5.77 13.51
CA THR A 135 0.80 -6.22 14.40
C THR A 135 -0.44 -5.33 14.39
N GLY A 136 -0.32 -4.10 13.90
CA GLY A 136 -1.44 -3.19 13.67
C GLY A 136 -2.26 -3.56 12.43
N ALA A 137 -3.20 -2.72 12.07
CA ALA A 137 -4.02 -2.90 10.87
C ALA A 137 -3.21 -2.69 9.59
N LEU A 138 -3.61 -3.41 8.53
CA LEU A 138 -3.27 -3.10 7.15
C LEU A 138 -4.55 -2.70 6.44
N VAL A 139 -4.62 -1.46 5.97
CA VAL A 139 -5.73 -0.95 5.17
C VAL A 139 -5.24 -0.75 3.75
N ILE A 140 -5.96 -1.33 2.78
CA ILE A 140 -5.76 -1.10 1.36
C ILE A 140 -7.02 -0.41 0.85
N THR A 141 -6.85 0.75 0.26
CA THR A 141 -7.97 1.60 -0.14
C THR A 141 -7.70 2.30 -1.47
N ASN A 142 -8.77 2.71 -2.11
CA ASN A 142 -8.76 3.74 -3.15
C ASN A 142 -9.90 4.70 -2.80
N THR A 143 -9.56 5.93 -2.44
CA THR A 143 -10.53 6.97 -2.05
C THR A 143 -11.05 7.77 -3.24
N ASP A 144 -10.39 7.67 -4.39
CA ASP A 144 -10.76 8.37 -5.62
C ASP A 144 -11.87 7.65 -6.39
N GLU A 145 -12.51 8.36 -7.32
CA GLU A 145 -13.46 7.74 -8.25
C GLU A 145 -12.67 6.92 -9.30
N VAL A 146 -12.98 5.64 -9.40
CA VAL A 146 -12.36 4.73 -10.40
C VAL A 146 -12.69 5.21 -11.80
N THR A 147 -11.66 5.42 -12.61
CA THR A 147 -11.78 5.74 -14.03
C THR A 147 -11.09 4.68 -14.89
N GLU A 148 -11.32 4.68 -16.21
CA GLU A 148 -10.59 3.79 -17.13
C GLU A 148 -9.10 4.18 -17.24
N GLU A 149 -8.76 5.44 -16.96
CA GLU A 149 -7.38 5.95 -17.00
C GLU A 149 -6.65 5.74 -15.68
N ASP A 150 -7.41 5.57 -14.59
CA ASP A 150 -6.89 5.38 -13.24
C ASP A 150 -7.80 4.43 -12.45
N PRO A 151 -7.51 3.12 -12.54
CA PRO A 151 -8.34 2.09 -11.90
C PRO A 151 -8.09 1.93 -10.40
N GLY A 152 -7.03 2.53 -9.84
CA GLY A 152 -6.66 2.35 -8.44
C GLY A 152 -6.60 0.87 -8.04
N SER A 153 -5.80 0.09 -8.76
CA SER A 153 -5.83 -1.37 -8.67
C SER A 153 -4.56 -1.99 -8.09
N LEU A 154 -4.70 -3.18 -7.50
CA LEU A 154 -3.59 -3.97 -6.99
C LEU A 154 -3.71 -5.44 -7.42
N THR A 155 -2.74 -5.92 -8.17
CA THR A 155 -2.53 -7.35 -8.42
C THR A 155 -1.40 -7.86 -7.54
N ALA A 156 -1.74 -8.62 -6.49
CA ALA A 156 -0.79 -9.15 -5.52
C ALA A 156 -0.65 -10.67 -5.64
N THR A 157 0.55 -11.16 -5.94
CA THR A 157 0.83 -12.59 -6.07
C THR A 157 1.83 -13.04 -5.03
N GLY A 158 1.46 -14.02 -4.24
CA GLY A 158 2.35 -14.65 -3.27
C GLY A 158 3.33 -15.63 -3.90
N GLY A 159 4.46 -15.83 -3.26
CA GLY A 159 5.33 -16.96 -3.54
C GLY A 159 4.68 -18.28 -3.14
N ARG A 160 5.37 -19.40 -3.35
CA ARG A 160 4.80 -20.74 -3.13
C ARG A 160 4.13 -20.94 -1.77
N PHE A 161 4.68 -20.34 -0.72
CA PHE A 161 4.21 -20.48 0.66
C PHE A 161 3.52 -19.22 1.20
N GLY A 162 3.53 -18.13 0.46
CA GLY A 162 2.96 -16.86 0.84
C GLY A 162 1.53 -16.68 0.35
N ALA A 163 0.78 -15.83 1.04
CA ALA A 163 -0.50 -15.30 0.58
C ALA A 163 -0.31 -14.33 -0.60
N GLY A 164 -1.37 -13.98 -1.32
CA GLY A 164 -1.35 -12.82 -2.21
C GLY A 164 -1.14 -11.54 -1.38
N ILE A 165 -2.02 -11.32 -0.40
CA ILE A 165 -1.96 -10.26 0.60
C ILE A 165 -2.07 -10.92 1.98
N GLY A 166 -1.08 -10.71 2.85
CA GLY A 166 -1.09 -11.24 4.20
C GLY A 166 0.18 -11.95 4.60
N GLY A 167 0.09 -13.17 5.14
CA GLY A 167 1.24 -13.88 5.73
C GLY A 167 2.15 -14.56 4.74
N GLY A 168 3.45 -14.58 5.04
CA GLY A 168 4.45 -15.45 4.43
C GLY A 168 4.57 -16.79 5.17
N HIS A 169 5.56 -17.61 4.80
CA HIS A 169 5.82 -18.92 5.42
C HIS A 169 6.27 -18.80 6.87
N GLY A 170 5.56 -19.48 7.77
CA GLY A 170 5.92 -19.49 9.20
C GLY A 170 5.89 -18.11 9.85
N ARG A 171 5.18 -17.16 9.26
CA ARG A 171 4.92 -15.84 9.83
C ARG A 171 3.77 -15.91 10.83
N PRO A 172 3.66 -14.93 11.74
CA PRO A 172 2.48 -14.75 12.58
C PRO A 172 1.21 -14.67 11.73
N ASP A 173 0.08 -14.83 12.40
CA ASP A 173 -1.24 -14.76 11.79
C ASP A 173 -1.41 -13.47 10.98
N ALA A 174 -1.89 -13.59 9.76
CA ALA A 174 -2.27 -12.44 8.96
C ALA A 174 -3.64 -11.95 9.44
N SER A 175 -3.62 -11.00 10.35
CA SER A 175 -4.82 -10.45 10.98
C SER A 175 -4.96 -8.95 10.75
N ASN A 176 -6.17 -8.44 10.94
CA ASN A 176 -6.48 -7.01 10.82
C ASN A 176 -6.17 -6.45 9.42
N ILE A 177 -6.71 -7.11 8.39
CA ILE A 177 -6.62 -6.65 7.00
C ILE A 177 -7.97 -6.05 6.61
N THR A 178 -7.96 -4.81 6.12
CA THR A 178 -9.14 -4.14 5.59
C THR A 178 -8.91 -3.73 4.14
N ILE A 179 -9.85 -4.09 3.26
CA ILE A 179 -9.89 -3.61 1.87
C ILE A 179 -11.17 -2.79 1.74
N THR A 180 -11.04 -1.54 1.35
CA THR A 180 -12.14 -0.56 1.45
C THR A 180 -12.07 0.48 0.33
N GLY A 181 -12.98 1.45 0.34
CA GLY A 181 -13.07 2.47 -0.69
C GLY A 181 -13.56 1.92 -2.01
N ASN A 182 -12.94 2.34 -3.09
CA ASN A 182 -13.16 1.86 -4.45
C ASN A 182 -12.01 0.92 -4.91
N ALA A 183 -11.26 0.34 -3.98
CA ALA A 183 -10.09 -0.47 -4.31
C ALA A 183 -10.45 -1.69 -5.16
N VAL A 184 -9.72 -1.90 -6.26
CA VAL A 184 -9.82 -3.07 -7.11
C VAL A 184 -8.64 -3.99 -6.83
N VAL A 185 -8.88 -5.13 -6.19
CA VAL A 185 -7.82 -6.01 -5.69
C VAL A 185 -7.92 -7.40 -6.28
N THR A 186 -6.87 -7.85 -6.95
CA THR A 186 -6.67 -9.25 -7.35
C THR A 186 -5.55 -9.86 -6.53
N ALA A 187 -5.89 -10.76 -5.62
CA ALA A 187 -4.93 -11.40 -4.72
C ALA A 187 -4.82 -12.90 -4.99
N THR A 188 -3.64 -13.34 -5.39
CA THR A 188 -3.37 -14.75 -5.70
C THR A 188 -2.34 -15.32 -4.72
N GLY A 189 -2.77 -16.21 -3.85
CA GLY A 189 -1.87 -16.97 -2.98
C GLY A 189 -1.11 -18.06 -3.75
N GLY A 190 0.06 -18.39 -3.25
CA GLY A 190 0.83 -19.51 -3.79
C GLY A 190 0.21 -20.88 -3.46
N GLN A 191 0.99 -21.95 -3.65
CA GLN A 191 0.50 -23.33 -3.43
C GLN A 191 -0.03 -23.58 -2.02
N TYR A 192 0.47 -22.87 -1.02
CA TYR A 192 0.14 -23.12 0.40
C TYR A 192 -0.42 -21.89 1.12
N GLY A 193 -0.38 -20.71 0.52
CA GLY A 193 -0.95 -19.48 1.08
C GLY A 193 -2.37 -19.23 0.61
N ALA A 194 -3.10 -18.40 1.34
CA ALA A 194 -4.40 -17.88 0.95
C ALA A 194 -4.27 -16.79 -0.14
N GLY A 195 -5.34 -16.49 -0.86
CA GLY A 195 -5.39 -15.28 -1.69
C GLY A 195 -5.22 -14.04 -0.80
N ILE A 196 -6.09 -13.87 0.19
CA ILE A 196 -6.00 -12.84 1.23
C ILE A 196 -6.04 -13.55 2.59
N GLY A 197 -5.04 -13.29 3.44
CA GLY A 197 -4.96 -13.83 4.79
C GLY A 197 -3.70 -14.63 5.05
N GLY A 198 -3.83 -15.86 5.55
CA GLY A 198 -2.71 -16.65 6.06
C GLY A 198 -1.74 -17.18 5.02
N GLY A 199 -0.46 -17.22 5.37
CA GLY A 199 0.55 -18.00 4.67
C GLY A 199 0.55 -19.48 5.09
N HIS A 200 1.56 -20.25 4.67
CA HIS A 200 1.69 -21.65 5.07
C HIS A 200 1.98 -21.78 6.58
N ALA A 201 1.12 -22.50 7.29
CA ALA A 201 1.28 -22.79 8.72
C ALA A 201 2.52 -23.62 9.02
N THR A 202 3.09 -23.40 10.19
CA THR A 202 4.12 -24.24 10.80
C THR A 202 3.66 -24.70 12.18
N THR A 203 4.40 -25.60 12.81
CA THR A 203 4.05 -26.10 14.18
C THR A 203 4.09 -25.00 15.25
N SER A 204 4.77 -23.91 15.00
CA SER A 204 4.93 -22.78 15.92
C SER A 204 4.14 -21.53 15.53
N ASN A 205 3.67 -21.44 14.28
CA ASN A 205 2.90 -20.32 13.75
C ASN A 205 1.77 -20.89 12.89
N PRO A 206 0.52 -20.77 13.33
CA PRO A 206 -0.62 -21.36 12.63
C PRO A 206 -0.88 -20.76 11.25
N GLY A 207 -0.48 -19.51 11.01
CA GLY A 207 -0.69 -18.84 9.72
C GLY A 207 -2.17 -18.57 9.45
N ASP A 208 -2.94 -18.31 10.51
CA ASP A 208 -4.37 -18.06 10.43
C ASP A 208 -4.66 -16.75 9.69
N GLY A 209 -5.80 -16.70 9.02
CA GLY A 209 -6.34 -15.49 8.41
C GLY A 209 -7.52 -14.99 9.25
N GLU A 210 -7.28 -13.96 10.05
CA GLU A 210 -8.26 -13.47 11.00
C GLU A 210 -8.55 -11.96 10.87
N ASN A 211 -9.75 -11.55 11.26
CA ASN A 211 -10.15 -10.15 11.25
C ASN A 211 -9.93 -9.49 9.88
N ILE A 212 -10.48 -10.12 8.84
CA ILE A 212 -10.42 -9.61 7.47
C ILE A 212 -11.73 -8.91 7.17
N THR A 213 -11.66 -7.65 6.76
CA THR A 213 -12.83 -6.83 6.42
C THR A 213 -12.72 -6.39 4.96
N ILE A 214 -13.80 -6.56 4.20
CA ILE A 214 -13.95 -6.06 2.84
C ILE A 214 -15.26 -5.27 2.82
N GLU A 215 -15.16 -3.98 2.51
CA GLU A 215 -16.29 -3.07 2.70
C GLU A 215 -16.33 -1.95 1.66
N GLN A 216 -17.36 -1.11 1.75
CA GLN A 216 -17.66 -0.01 0.85
C GLN A 216 -17.90 -0.50 -0.60
N ASN A 217 -17.17 0.00 -1.59
CA ASN A 217 -17.30 -0.40 -2.99
C ASN A 217 -16.13 -1.28 -3.45
N ALA A 218 -15.40 -1.88 -2.53
CA ALA A 218 -14.24 -2.70 -2.86
C ALA A 218 -14.60 -3.86 -3.80
N HIS A 219 -13.80 -4.04 -4.85
CA HIS A 219 -13.92 -5.14 -5.79
C HIS A 219 -12.75 -6.10 -5.62
N VAL A 220 -12.99 -7.27 -5.08
CA VAL A 220 -11.95 -8.20 -4.66
C VAL A 220 -12.09 -9.55 -5.36
N THR A 221 -11.03 -9.94 -6.08
CA THR A 221 -10.85 -11.30 -6.59
C THR A 221 -9.71 -11.96 -5.82
N ALA A 222 -10.04 -12.92 -4.97
CA ALA A 222 -9.08 -13.59 -4.11
C ALA A 222 -8.99 -15.09 -4.42
N SER A 223 -7.80 -15.58 -4.74
CA SER A 223 -7.63 -16.99 -5.11
C SER A 223 -6.41 -17.63 -4.47
N SER A 224 -6.45 -18.93 -4.23
CA SER A 224 -5.28 -19.73 -3.86
C SER A 224 -4.97 -20.75 -4.95
N GLN A 225 -3.73 -20.79 -5.40
CA GLN A 225 -3.29 -21.77 -6.40
C GLN A 225 -3.24 -23.21 -5.88
N GLY A 226 -3.42 -23.42 -4.59
CA GLY A 226 -3.33 -24.73 -4.00
C GLY A 226 -4.20 -24.93 -2.77
N PHE A 227 -3.59 -25.09 -1.63
CA PHE A 227 -4.21 -25.59 -0.41
C PHE A 227 -4.70 -24.51 0.57
N GLY A 228 -4.42 -23.24 0.33
CA GLY A 228 -4.96 -22.14 1.11
C GLY A 228 -6.40 -21.82 0.75
N ALA A 229 -7.08 -21.02 1.55
CA ALA A 229 -8.38 -20.45 1.20
C ALA A 229 -8.25 -19.37 0.11
N GLY A 230 -9.32 -19.03 -0.57
CA GLY A 230 -9.39 -17.78 -1.35
C GLY A 230 -9.20 -16.58 -0.40
N ILE A 231 -10.04 -16.51 0.65
CA ILE A 231 -9.93 -15.52 1.74
C ILE A 231 -9.95 -16.27 3.08
N GLY A 232 -8.95 -16.05 3.92
CA GLY A 232 -8.84 -16.66 5.25
C GLY A 232 -7.53 -17.39 5.49
N GLY A 233 -7.58 -18.64 5.97
CA GLY A 233 -6.40 -19.38 6.38
C GLY A 233 -5.52 -19.88 5.24
N GLY A 234 -4.21 -19.92 5.46
CA GLY A 234 -3.30 -20.69 4.63
C GLY A 234 -3.45 -22.20 4.85
N THR A 235 -2.58 -23.01 4.28
CA THR A 235 -2.64 -24.48 4.49
C THR A 235 -2.41 -24.84 5.95
N TRP A 236 -3.33 -25.60 6.54
CA TRP A 236 -3.41 -25.99 7.96
C TRP A 236 -3.69 -24.83 8.92
N ALA A 237 -4.27 -23.79 8.44
CA ALA A 237 -4.53 -22.56 9.16
C ALA A 237 -6.01 -22.19 9.08
N ASP A 238 -6.56 -21.71 10.18
CA ASP A 238 -7.96 -21.33 10.27
C ASP A 238 -8.24 -19.99 9.61
N GLY A 239 -9.50 -19.80 9.20
CA GLY A 239 -9.99 -18.50 8.74
C GLY A 239 -11.17 -18.06 9.59
N SER A 240 -11.03 -16.91 10.27
CA SER A 240 -12.06 -16.47 11.20
C SER A 240 -12.26 -14.96 11.25
N ASN A 241 -13.41 -14.53 11.76
CA ASN A 241 -13.77 -13.10 11.87
C ASN A 241 -13.67 -12.38 10.53
N ILE A 242 -14.26 -12.96 9.47
CA ILE A 242 -14.25 -12.38 8.13
C ILE A 242 -15.56 -11.64 7.92
N THR A 243 -15.49 -10.36 7.58
CA THR A 243 -16.65 -9.50 7.34
C THR A 243 -16.61 -8.97 5.92
N ILE A 244 -17.73 -9.12 5.19
CA ILE A 244 -17.93 -8.54 3.87
C ILE A 244 -19.23 -7.74 3.93
N SER A 245 -19.18 -6.45 3.63
CA SER A 245 -20.30 -5.54 3.88
C SER A 245 -20.42 -4.41 2.84
N ASP A 246 -21.36 -3.55 3.05
CA ASP A 246 -21.69 -2.42 2.18
C ASP A 246 -22.02 -2.86 0.73
N ASN A 247 -21.34 -2.32 -0.29
CA ASN A 247 -21.52 -2.68 -1.69
C ASN A 247 -20.37 -3.56 -2.23
N ALA A 248 -19.58 -4.16 -1.35
CA ALA A 248 -18.42 -4.93 -1.75
C ALA A 248 -18.79 -6.08 -2.71
N TYR A 249 -18.00 -6.24 -3.78
CA TYR A 249 -18.05 -7.40 -4.66
C TYR A 249 -16.85 -8.30 -4.37
N VAL A 250 -17.10 -9.57 -4.10
CA VAL A 250 -16.04 -10.51 -3.74
C VAL A 250 -16.20 -11.81 -4.54
N GLU A 251 -15.12 -12.20 -5.22
CA GLU A 251 -14.95 -13.52 -5.80
C GLU A 251 -13.82 -14.26 -5.08
N ALA A 252 -14.12 -15.38 -4.43
CA ALA A 252 -13.17 -16.11 -3.60
C ALA A 252 -13.07 -17.58 -4.02
N VAL A 253 -11.89 -18.00 -4.49
CA VAL A 253 -11.68 -19.33 -5.06
C VAL A 253 -10.48 -20.02 -4.42
N SER A 254 -10.64 -21.28 -3.98
CA SER A 254 -9.51 -22.14 -3.62
C SER A 254 -9.22 -23.16 -4.72
N GLY A 255 -7.95 -23.42 -4.96
CA GLY A 255 -7.57 -24.40 -5.97
C GLY A 255 -7.69 -25.85 -5.52
N ARG A 256 -7.33 -26.18 -4.28
CA ARG A 256 -7.32 -27.55 -3.75
C ARG A 256 -7.60 -27.60 -2.27
N ALA A 257 -8.63 -28.30 -1.88
CA ALA A 257 -8.96 -28.60 -0.48
C ALA A 257 -9.13 -27.41 0.48
N GLY A 258 -8.74 -26.19 0.15
CA GLY A 258 -9.05 -25.00 0.97
C GLY A 258 -10.48 -24.54 0.73
N ALA A 259 -11.05 -23.75 1.64
CA ALA A 259 -12.33 -23.10 1.43
C ALA A 259 -12.21 -21.93 0.42
N GLY A 260 -13.29 -21.55 -0.21
CA GLY A 260 -13.36 -20.26 -0.92
C GLY A 260 -13.15 -19.12 0.06
N ILE A 261 -13.97 -19.08 1.12
CA ILE A 261 -13.83 -18.16 2.26
C ILE A 261 -13.81 -19.00 3.55
N GLY A 262 -12.78 -18.86 4.37
CA GLY A 262 -12.64 -19.56 5.64
C GLY A 262 -11.32 -20.30 5.80
N GLY A 263 -11.36 -21.57 6.23
CA GLY A 263 -10.16 -22.35 6.53
C GLY A 263 -9.39 -22.82 5.31
N GLY A 264 -8.08 -22.86 5.40
CA GLY A 264 -7.26 -23.59 4.44
C GLY A 264 -7.42 -25.11 4.55
N CYS A 265 -6.74 -25.87 3.69
CA CYS A 265 -6.77 -27.34 3.75
C CYS A 265 -6.48 -27.86 5.15
N ASN A 266 -7.35 -28.73 5.67
CA ASN A 266 -7.30 -29.33 7.00
C ASN A 266 -7.45 -28.35 8.17
N ALA A 267 -8.18 -27.28 7.97
CA ALA A 267 -8.43 -26.23 8.96
C ALA A 267 -9.90 -25.78 8.93
N ASP A 268 -10.31 -25.00 9.90
CA ASP A 268 -11.70 -24.61 10.11
C ASP A 268 -11.97 -23.17 9.63
N GLY A 269 -13.20 -22.92 9.19
CA GLY A 269 -13.72 -21.58 8.86
C GLY A 269 -14.83 -21.21 9.85
N SER A 270 -14.75 -20.02 10.48
CA SER A 270 -15.72 -19.62 11.48
C SER A 270 -15.95 -18.11 11.53
N ASN A 271 -17.10 -17.71 12.11
CA ASN A 271 -17.45 -16.31 12.34
C ASN A 271 -17.33 -15.44 11.07
N ILE A 272 -18.06 -15.86 10.03
CA ILE A 272 -18.11 -15.17 8.75
C ILE A 272 -19.42 -14.40 8.66
N THR A 273 -19.34 -13.09 8.41
CA THR A 273 -20.48 -12.17 8.29
C THR A 273 -20.52 -11.59 6.88
N ILE A 274 -21.67 -11.66 6.23
CA ILE A 274 -21.93 -11.03 4.94
C ILE A 274 -23.21 -10.22 5.08
N SER A 275 -23.13 -8.92 4.86
CA SER A 275 -24.23 -7.99 5.16
C SER A 275 -24.41 -6.92 4.08
N ASP A 276 -25.41 -6.12 4.26
CA ASP A 276 -25.78 -4.97 3.42
C ASP A 276 -26.02 -5.39 1.96
N ASN A 277 -25.36 -4.76 1.00
CA ASN A 277 -25.52 -5.05 -0.43
C ASN A 277 -24.35 -5.90 -0.98
N ALA A 278 -23.57 -6.51 -0.09
CA ALA A 278 -22.41 -7.30 -0.49
C ALA A 278 -22.76 -8.43 -1.43
N GLN A 279 -21.96 -8.60 -2.48
CA GLN A 279 -22.13 -9.59 -3.53
C GLN A 279 -20.96 -10.56 -3.50
N VAL A 280 -21.22 -11.81 -3.18
CA VAL A 280 -20.17 -12.79 -2.93
C VAL A 280 -20.33 -14.02 -3.81
N LYS A 281 -19.30 -14.35 -4.56
CA LYS A 281 -19.11 -15.63 -5.26
C LYS A 281 -18.02 -16.42 -4.53
N ALA A 282 -18.31 -17.67 -4.15
CA ALA A 282 -17.36 -18.48 -3.43
C ALA A 282 -17.31 -19.91 -3.97
N GLN A 283 -16.09 -20.42 -4.17
CA GLN A 283 -15.84 -21.81 -4.56
C GLN A 283 -14.73 -22.41 -3.67
N GLY A 284 -15.03 -23.53 -3.03
CA GLY A 284 -14.00 -24.32 -2.33
C GLY A 284 -13.09 -25.06 -3.30
N GLY A 285 -11.91 -25.43 -2.85
CA GLY A 285 -10.92 -26.14 -3.62
C GLY A 285 -11.31 -27.60 -3.91
N GLU A 286 -10.77 -28.11 -5.00
CA GLU A 286 -10.99 -29.47 -5.47
C GLU A 286 -10.45 -30.52 -4.48
N LYS A 287 -11.02 -31.71 -4.55
CA LYS A 287 -10.51 -32.87 -3.82
C LYS A 287 -9.08 -33.21 -4.25
N TYR A 288 -8.20 -33.47 -3.29
CA TYR A 288 -6.80 -33.83 -3.53
C TYR A 288 -6.50 -35.25 -3.04
N SER A 289 -6.14 -36.16 -3.92
CA SER A 289 -6.03 -37.60 -3.60
C SER A 289 -4.64 -38.10 -3.27
N ASN A 290 -3.54 -37.32 -3.49
CA ASN A 290 -2.19 -37.78 -3.21
C ASN A 290 -1.80 -37.58 -1.74
N GLY A 291 -0.99 -38.50 -1.19
CA GLY A 291 -0.39 -38.33 0.14
C GLY A 291 -1.31 -38.49 1.35
N GLY A 292 -2.38 -39.27 1.21
CA GLY A 292 -3.35 -39.50 2.29
C GLY A 292 -4.73 -38.88 2.02
N GLY A 293 -4.87 -38.14 0.96
CA GLY A 293 -6.12 -37.57 0.44
C GLY A 293 -6.71 -36.50 1.36
N TYR A 294 -7.05 -35.38 0.77
CA TYR A 294 -7.87 -34.34 1.40
C TYR A 294 -9.20 -34.23 0.63
N GLY A 295 -10.30 -34.02 1.33
CA GLY A 295 -11.60 -33.74 0.72
C GLY A 295 -11.60 -32.41 -0.02
N ALA A 296 -12.68 -32.11 -0.74
CA ALA A 296 -12.90 -30.78 -1.28
C ALA A 296 -13.14 -29.77 -0.15
N GLY A 297 -12.74 -28.53 -0.33
CA GLY A 297 -13.06 -27.44 0.60
C GLY A 297 -14.51 -26.98 0.48
N ALA A 298 -15.05 -26.35 1.50
CA ALA A 298 -16.34 -25.67 1.46
C ALA A 298 -16.26 -24.42 0.57
N ALA A 299 -17.36 -23.98 -0.01
CA ALA A 299 -17.39 -22.65 -0.63
C ALA A 299 -17.17 -21.58 0.44
N ILE A 300 -17.88 -21.66 1.57
CA ILE A 300 -17.69 -20.78 2.72
C ILE A 300 -17.68 -21.66 3.98
N GLY A 301 -16.54 -21.78 4.64
CA GLY A 301 -16.41 -22.62 5.82
C GLY A 301 -15.06 -23.33 5.93
N ASP A 302 -15.08 -24.65 6.20
CA ASP A 302 -13.89 -25.45 6.44
C ASP A 302 -13.17 -25.83 5.15
N GLY A 303 -11.86 -25.95 5.24
CA GLY A 303 -11.09 -26.68 4.23
C GLY A 303 -11.33 -28.18 4.28
N GLY A 304 -11.06 -28.87 3.18
CA GLY A 304 -11.14 -30.33 3.09
C GLY A 304 -10.13 -31.00 4.00
N LYS A 305 -10.57 -31.97 4.80
CA LYS A 305 -9.77 -32.64 5.84
C LYS A 305 -9.17 -33.95 5.33
N LYS A 306 -8.17 -34.48 6.05
CA LYS A 306 -7.51 -35.75 5.76
C LYS A 306 -8.53 -36.89 5.58
N SER A 307 -8.10 -37.96 4.90
CA SER A 307 -8.93 -39.14 4.60
C SER A 307 -10.11 -38.83 3.67
N ASN A 308 -9.97 -37.85 2.79
CA ASN A 308 -10.99 -37.43 1.81
C ASN A 308 -12.29 -36.92 2.47
N VAL A 309 -12.22 -36.32 3.64
CA VAL A 309 -13.37 -35.69 4.30
C VAL A 309 -13.53 -34.28 3.72
N ASN A 310 -14.66 -34.01 3.10
CA ASN A 310 -14.95 -32.67 2.59
C ASN A 310 -15.09 -31.66 3.73
N GLY A 311 -14.71 -30.42 3.46
CA GLY A 311 -14.97 -29.29 4.33
C GLY A 311 -16.47 -29.08 4.55
N VAL A 312 -16.81 -28.56 5.70
CA VAL A 312 -18.20 -28.29 6.09
C VAL A 312 -18.50 -26.82 5.84
N GLU A 313 -19.63 -26.56 5.16
CA GLU A 313 -20.13 -25.19 5.04
C GLU A 313 -20.45 -24.61 6.42
N THR A 314 -19.88 -23.45 6.77
CA THR A 314 -20.18 -22.78 8.02
C THR A 314 -21.48 -21.98 7.92
N ILE A 315 -22.10 -21.71 9.06
CA ILE A 315 -23.22 -20.78 9.14
C ILE A 315 -22.67 -19.36 8.99
N VAL A 316 -23.03 -18.73 7.88
CA VAL A 316 -22.70 -17.33 7.62
C VAL A 316 -23.73 -16.45 8.32
N ASP A 317 -23.28 -15.45 9.06
CA ASP A 317 -24.20 -14.42 9.57
C ASP A 317 -24.64 -13.51 8.41
N THR A 318 -25.87 -13.71 7.99
CA THR A 318 -26.55 -12.94 6.93
C THR A 318 -27.68 -12.10 7.47
N SER A 319 -27.74 -11.90 8.79
CA SER A 319 -28.82 -11.14 9.44
C SER A 319 -28.90 -9.69 8.94
N GLY A 320 -27.76 -9.12 8.56
CA GLY A 320 -27.64 -7.79 7.99
C GLY A 320 -27.74 -7.70 6.47
N LEU A 321 -27.85 -8.83 5.72
CA LEU A 321 -27.89 -8.82 4.27
C LEU A 321 -29.16 -8.06 3.79
N GLU A 322 -29.02 -7.11 2.88
CA GLU A 322 -30.09 -6.30 2.32
C GLU A 322 -30.34 -6.67 0.85
N GLU A 323 -29.75 -5.95 -0.12
CA GLU A 323 -29.88 -6.23 -1.56
C GLU A 323 -28.75 -7.11 -2.11
N GLY A 324 -27.76 -7.46 -1.26
CA GLY A 324 -26.65 -8.34 -1.61
C GLY A 324 -27.08 -9.81 -1.78
N TRP A 325 -26.12 -10.62 -2.20
CA TRP A 325 -26.34 -12.05 -2.38
C TRP A 325 -25.05 -12.86 -2.20
N ILE A 326 -25.21 -14.16 -1.93
CA ILE A 326 -24.11 -15.10 -1.76
C ILE A 326 -24.33 -16.30 -2.67
N ALA A 327 -23.50 -16.45 -3.70
CA ALA A 327 -23.52 -17.60 -4.59
C ALA A 327 -22.38 -18.56 -4.26
N ARG A 328 -22.69 -19.83 -4.11
CA ARG A 328 -21.74 -20.92 -3.94
C ARG A 328 -21.67 -21.74 -5.21
N TYR A 329 -20.46 -22.06 -5.62
CA TYR A 329 -20.19 -22.80 -6.86
C TYR A 329 -19.73 -24.22 -6.55
N ALA A 330 -20.05 -25.14 -7.46
CA ALA A 330 -19.63 -26.52 -7.35
C ALA A 330 -18.12 -26.66 -7.45
N ASN A 331 -17.56 -27.53 -6.61
CA ASN A 331 -16.20 -27.98 -6.80
C ASN A 331 -16.10 -28.89 -8.01
N ASP A 332 -14.97 -28.86 -8.71
CA ASP A 332 -14.70 -29.82 -9.78
C ASP A 332 -14.65 -31.24 -9.16
N PRO A 333 -15.50 -32.19 -9.63
CA PRO A 333 -15.50 -33.54 -9.10
C PRO A 333 -14.26 -34.35 -9.49
N GLU A 334 -13.48 -33.88 -10.47
CA GLU A 334 -12.30 -34.60 -10.96
C GLU A 334 -11.08 -34.39 -10.05
N THR A 335 -10.45 -35.49 -9.69
CA THR A 335 -9.17 -35.44 -8.95
C THR A 335 -8.03 -35.13 -9.91
N ARG A 336 -7.43 -33.96 -9.80
CA ARG A 336 -6.30 -33.54 -10.65
C ARG A 336 -4.94 -33.98 -10.13
N PRO A 337 -3.98 -34.28 -11.04
CA PRO A 337 -2.60 -34.58 -10.65
C PRO A 337 -1.91 -33.37 -9.96
N TYR A 338 -0.93 -33.66 -9.12
CA TYR A 338 -0.17 -32.65 -8.33
C TYR A 338 0.37 -31.47 -9.15
N TYR A 339 0.70 -31.69 -10.41
CA TYR A 339 1.39 -30.70 -11.25
C TYR A 339 0.45 -29.80 -12.07
N VAL A 340 -0.84 -30.05 -12.05
CA VAL A 340 -1.81 -29.24 -12.80
C VAL A 340 -2.21 -28.06 -11.91
N VAL A 341 -2.01 -26.85 -12.41
CA VAL A 341 -2.56 -25.65 -11.78
C VAL A 341 -4.07 -25.69 -11.97
N PRO A 342 -4.87 -25.61 -10.88
CA PRO A 342 -6.33 -25.57 -11.00
C PRO A 342 -6.80 -24.37 -11.81
N ASP A 343 -7.90 -24.54 -12.50
CA ASP A 343 -8.63 -23.42 -13.09
C ASP A 343 -9.35 -22.67 -11.96
N LEU A 344 -8.92 -21.44 -11.73
CA LEU A 344 -9.45 -20.57 -10.68
C LEU A 344 -10.60 -19.68 -11.19
N SER A 345 -11.01 -19.84 -12.45
CA SER A 345 -12.17 -19.15 -13.00
C SER A 345 -13.47 -19.79 -12.50
N LEU A 346 -14.46 -18.97 -12.20
CA LEU A 346 -15.84 -19.42 -11.94
C LEU A 346 -16.66 -19.53 -13.22
N GLU A 347 -16.11 -19.15 -14.36
CA GLU A 347 -16.73 -19.29 -15.67
C GLU A 347 -17.08 -20.78 -15.95
N ASP A 348 -18.28 -21.04 -16.42
CA ASP A 348 -18.81 -22.39 -16.67
C ASP A 348 -18.95 -23.30 -15.42
N LYS A 349 -18.77 -22.81 -14.21
CA LYS A 349 -19.00 -23.56 -12.98
C LYS A 349 -20.48 -23.56 -12.59
N GLU A 350 -20.96 -24.69 -12.08
CA GLU A 350 -22.34 -24.82 -11.62
C GLU A 350 -22.56 -24.12 -10.28
N VAL A 351 -23.57 -23.25 -10.21
CA VAL A 351 -24.00 -22.63 -8.95
C VAL A 351 -24.80 -23.63 -8.14
N THR A 352 -24.33 -23.96 -6.93
CA THR A 352 -24.97 -24.95 -6.06
C THR A 352 -25.95 -24.34 -5.06
N SER A 353 -25.78 -23.09 -4.68
CA SER A 353 -26.76 -22.37 -3.88
C SER A 353 -26.62 -20.86 -4.02
N VAL A 354 -27.75 -20.16 -3.85
CA VAL A 354 -27.78 -18.69 -3.76
C VAL A 354 -28.57 -18.29 -2.51
N ILE A 355 -27.97 -17.47 -1.66
CA ILE A 355 -28.62 -16.83 -0.51
C ILE A 355 -28.91 -15.40 -0.91
N TYR A 356 -30.16 -14.96 -0.76
CA TYR A 356 -30.62 -13.63 -1.13
C TYR A 356 -31.84 -13.23 -0.29
N ARG A 357 -32.13 -11.94 -0.26
CA ARG A 357 -33.36 -11.42 0.37
C ARG A 357 -34.38 -11.06 -0.71
N ASP A 358 -35.63 -11.43 -0.51
CA ASP A 358 -36.70 -11.08 -1.44
C ASP A 358 -37.21 -9.64 -1.22
N GLU A 359 -38.11 -9.20 -2.10
CA GLU A 359 -38.75 -7.88 -2.05
C GLU A 359 -39.52 -7.57 -0.75
N ASN A 360 -39.84 -8.61 0.03
CA ASN A 360 -40.48 -8.49 1.33
C ASN A 360 -39.46 -8.46 2.47
N GLY A 361 -38.17 -8.49 2.17
CA GLY A 361 -37.06 -8.53 3.13
C GLY A 361 -36.86 -9.91 3.78
N GLN A 362 -37.42 -10.99 3.24
CA GLN A 362 -37.26 -12.34 3.76
C GLN A 362 -36.05 -13.03 3.13
N LEU A 363 -35.18 -13.59 3.98
CA LEU A 363 -34.00 -14.33 3.56
C LEU A 363 -34.38 -15.70 2.98
N HIS A 364 -33.85 -16.01 1.83
CA HIS A 364 -34.02 -17.28 1.12
C HIS A 364 -32.68 -17.93 0.83
N THR A 365 -32.69 -19.26 0.76
CA THR A 365 -31.58 -20.07 0.23
C THR A 365 -32.15 -20.96 -0.87
N ALA A 366 -31.79 -20.70 -2.10
CA ALA A 366 -32.09 -21.57 -3.23
C ALA A 366 -30.97 -22.59 -3.43
N THR A 367 -31.31 -23.85 -3.71
CA THR A 367 -30.36 -24.93 -3.96
C THR A 367 -30.67 -25.72 -5.22
N GLU A 368 -31.77 -25.37 -5.92
CA GLU A 368 -32.23 -26.04 -7.13
C GLU A 368 -32.79 -25.03 -8.12
N ASN A 369 -32.75 -25.37 -9.39
CA ASN A 369 -33.27 -24.56 -10.50
C ASN A 369 -32.65 -23.15 -10.53
N ILE A 370 -31.35 -23.06 -10.26
CA ILE A 370 -30.58 -21.84 -10.29
C ILE A 370 -29.92 -21.77 -11.68
N VAL A 371 -30.11 -20.65 -12.34
CA VAL A 371 -29.41 -20.32 -13.59
C VAL A 371 -28.77 -18.95 -13.37
N GLU A 372 -27.48 -18.89 -13.54
CA GLU A 372 -26.76 -17.59 -13.62
C GLU A 372 -27.21 -16.95 -14.94
N ILE A 373 -27.69 -15.74 -14.88
CA ILE A 373 -28.09 -14.97 -16.03
C ILE A 373 -27.02 -13.92 -16.31
N ASP A 374 -26.44 -14.01 -17.48
CA ASP A 374 -25.67 -12.91 -18.01
C ASP A 374 -26.57 -11.68 -18.11
N ALA A 375 -25.99 -10.52 -17.91
CA ALA A 375 -26.72 -9.31 -18.20
C ALA A 375 -27.20 -9.33 -19.64
N ALA A 376 -28.46 -9.00 -19.86
CA ALA A 376 -28.90 -8.65 -21.21
C ALA A 376 -28.08 -7.43 -21.64
N ASP A 377 -27.63 -7.41 -22.90
CA ASP A 377 -26.84 -6.29 -23.41
C ASP A 377 -27.59 -4.98 -23.13
N PRO A 378 -26.98 -4.03 -22.42
CA PRO A 378 -27.63 -2.79 -22.11
C PRO A 378 -27.97 -2.06 -23.41
N THR A 379 -29.12 -1.39 -23.43
CA THR A 379 -29.32 -0.39 -24.47
C THR A 379 -28.35 0.76 -24.19
N CYS A 380 -27.94 1.46 -25.23
CA CYS A 380 -26.99 2.57 -25.08
C CYS A 380 -27.48 3.73 -24.17
N THR A 381 -28.74 3.69 -23.69
CA THR A 381 -29.35 4.75 -22.88
C THR A 381 -29.68 4.35 -21.46
N GLU A 382 -29.67 3.08 -21.13
CA GLU A 382 -29.93 2.63 -19.74
C GLU A 382 -28.63 2.08 -19.14
N ALA A 383 -28.13 2.80 -18.18
CA ALA A 383 -27.04 2.33 -17.35
C ALA A 383 -27.46 1.04 -16.64
N GLY A 384 -26.79 -0.05 -16.96
CA GLY A 384 -26.78 -1.24 -16.15
C GLY A 384 -28.01 -2.13 -16.25
N HIS A 385 -27.97 -3.06 -17.20
CA HIS A 385 -28.67 -4.31 -16.97
C HIS A 385 -27.95 -5.08 -15.85
N LYS A 386 -28.75 -5.53 -14.94
CA LYS A 386 -28.31 -6.28 -13.78
C LYS A 386 -28.09 -7.74 -14.17
N ALA A 387 -26.87 -8.26 -14.07
CA ALA A 387 -26.61 -9.68 -14.06
C ALA A 387 -27.03 -10.26 -12.70
N GLY A 388 -27.46 -11.52 -12.66
CA GLY A 388 -27.87 -12.14 -11.42
C GLY A 388 -28.25 -13.58 -11.60
N PHE A 389 -29.22 -14.04 -10.83
CA PHE A 389 -29.65 -15.42 -10.88
C PHE A 389 -31.14 -15.51 -11.18
N GLN A 390 -31.51 -16.44 -12.04
CA GLN A 390 -32.87 -16.90 -12.17
C GLN A 390 -33.07 -18.13 -11.29
N ILE A 391 -34.06 -18.08 -10.40
CA ILE A 391 -34.44 -19.19 -9.52
C ILE A 391 -35.87 -19.58 -9.82
N GLY A 392 -36.04 -20.69 -10.53
CA GLY A 392 -37.32 -21.06 -11.10
C GLY A 392 -37.82 -20.02 -12.12
N ASP A 393 -38.98 -19.42 -11.88
CA ASP A 393 -39.56 -18.39 -12.75
C ASP A 393 -39.22 -16.94 -12.32
N LYS A 394 -38.37 -16.77 -11.33
CA LYS A 394 -38.02 -15.42 -10.77
C LYS A 394 -36.58 -15.06 -11.03
N ILE A 395 -36.36 -13.81 -11.44
CA ILE A 395 -35.03 -13.21 -11.47
C ILE A 395 -34.74 -12.63 -10.07
N VAL A 396 -33.66 -13.04 -9.47
CA VAL A 396 -33.24 -12.63 -8.14
C VAL A 396 -31.73 -12.39 -8.12
N ALA A 397 -31.25 -11.67 -7.13
CA ALA A 397 -29.83 -11.42 -6.88
C ALA A 397 -29.12 -10.79 -8.10
N VAL A 398 -29.34 -9.53 -8.32
CA VAL A 398 -28.97 -8.84 -9.57
C VAL A 398 -27.75 -7.94 -9.38
N THR A 399 -26.71 -8.12 -10.21
CA THR A 399 -25.55 -7.19 -10.28
C THR A 399 -25.68 -6.20 -11.43
N THR A 400 -25.11 -5.00 -11.27
CA THR A 400 -25.08 -3.99 -12.33
C THR A 400 -23.88 -4.27 -13.24
N LYS A 401 -24.11 -4.40 -14.55
CA LYS A 401 -23.07 -4.45 -15.57
C LYS A 401 -22.99 -3.06 -16.20
N GLU A 402 -21.79 -2.56 -16.44
CA GLU A 402 -21.63 -1.26 -17.12
C GLU A 402 -22.24 -1.27 -18.51
N ALA A 403 -22.74 -0.12 -18.93
CA ALA A 403 -23.25 0.05 -20.28
C ALA A 403 -22.14 -0.24 -21.30
N THR A 404 -22.45 -1.00 -22.35
CA THR A 404 -21.47 -1.35 -23.40
C THR A 404 -21.01 -0.14 -24.24
N GLY A 405 -21.47 1.06 -23.87
CA GLY A 405 -21.20 2.26 -24.62
C GLY A 405 -22.09 2.40 -25.87
N HIS A 406 -21.99 3.54 -26.50
CA HIS A 406 -22.74 3.83 -27.72
C HIS A 406 -21.97 3.33 -28.95
N SER A 407 -22.66 2.62 -29.84
CA SER A 407 -22.13 2.27 -31.16
C SER A 407 -22.18 3.50 -32.07
N MET A 408 -21.11 4.27 -32.07
CA MET A 408 -21.06 5.56 -32.76
C MET A 408 -20.84 5.38 -34.27
N GLY A 409 -21.70 6.02 -35.05
CA GLY A 409 -21.55 6.10 -36.51
C GLY A 409 -20.39 6.99 -36.95
N ALA A 410 -20.10 6.98 -38.24
CA ALA A 410 -19.05 7.87 -38.78
C ALA A 410 -19.42 9.35 -38.54
N PRO A 411 -18.45 10.17 -38.12
CA PRO A 411 -18.71 11.57 -37.83
C PRO A 411 -19.05 12.35 -39.12
N TYR A 412 -20.01 13.25 -39.03
CA TYR A 412 -20.36 14.20 -40.10
C TYR A 412 -20.35 15.62 -39.56
N THR A 413 -20.05 16.57 -40.46
CA THR A 413 -19.91 17.97 -40.06
C THR A 413 -21.30 18.60 -39.86
N THR A 414 -21.52 19.16 -38.68
CA THR A 414 -22.74 19.96 -38.34
C THR A 414 -22.47 21.46 -38.34
N LYS A 415 -21.24 21.85 -38.08
CA LYS A 415 -20.77 23.23 -38.17
C LYS A 415 -19.40 23.23 -38.86
N GLU A 416 -19.31 23.94 -39.98
CA GLU A 416 -18.04 24.10 -40.66
C GLU A 416 -17.05 24.93 -39.81
N PRO A 417 -15.76 24.55 -39.76
CA PRO A 417 -14.75 25.34 -39.09
C PRO A 417 -14.46 26.63 -39.82
N THR A 418 -14.17 27.66 -39.07
CA THR A 418 -13.60 28.91 -39.58
C THR A 418 -12.19 29.11 -39.04
N CYS A 419 -11.48 30.11 -39.46
CA CYS A 419 -10.20 30.41 -38.81
C CYS A 419 -10.35 31.00 -37.38
N ALA A 420 -11.54 31.45 -36.99
CA ALA A 420 -11.84 32.00 -35.67
C ALA A 420 -12.46 30.95 -34.74
N GLU A 421 -13.27 30.07 -35.28
CA GLU A 421 -14.05 29.10 -34.51
C GLU A 421 -13.83 27.70 -35.05
N GLU A 422 -13.77 26.76 -34.12
CA GLU A 422 -13.78 25.35 -34.46
C GLU A 422 -15.11 24.94 -35.08
N GLY A 423 -15.05 24.05 -36.02
CA GLY A 423 -16.21 23.34 -36.52
C GLY A 423 -16.70 22.31 -35.51
N VAL A 424 -17.78 21.69 -35.81
CA VAL A 424 -18.33 20.59 -35.00
C VAL A 424 -18.65 19.42 -35.92
N ALA A 425 -18.00 18.31 -35.67
CA ALA A 425 -18.43 17.03 -36.19
C ALA A 425 -19.36 16.38 -35.16
N ARG A 426 -20.34 15.66 -35.62
CA ARG A 426 -21.29 14.90 -34.81
C ARG A 426 -21.27 13.45 -35.28
N SER A 427 -21.22 12.56 -34.35
CA SER A 427 -21.47 11.14 -34.54
C SER A 427 -22.75 10.77 -33.81
N ASP A 428 -23.67 10.12 -34.46
CA ASP A 428 -24.89 9.63 -33.83
C ASP A 428 -24.71 8.15 -33.49
N CYS A 429 -25.27 7.72 -32.38
CA CYS A 429 -25.35 6.31 -32.04
C CYS A 429 -26.28 5.59 -33.02
N ALA A 430 -25.90 4.38 -33.45
CA ALA A 430 -26.70 3.59 -34.36
C ALA A 430 -27.99 3.07 -33.71
N ASP A 431 -28.00 2.93 -32.39
CA ASP A 431 -29.02 2.19 -31.64
C ASP A 431 -29.89 3.09 -30.73
N CYS A 432 -29.60 4.41 -30.62
CA CYS A 432 -30.36 5.37 -29.81
C CYS A 432 -30.15 6.82 -30.24
N ASP A 433 -30.88 7.73 -29.62
CA ASP A 433 -30.81 9.19 -29.91
C ASP A 433 -29.55 9.89 -29.35
N TYR A 434 -28.62 9.14 -28.73
CA TYR A 434 -27.37 9.69 -28.21
C TYR A 434 -26.46 10.12 -29.35
N TYR A 435 -25.78 11.19 -29.14
CA TYR A 435 -24.75 11.67 -30.09
C TYR A 435 -23.58 12.29 -29.33
N GLU A 436 -22.44 12.17 -29.94
CA GLU A 436 -21.22 12.86 -29.52
C GLU A 436 -20.86 13.95 -30.51
N THR A 437 -20.27 14.99 -30.00
CA THR A 437 -19.73 16.05 -30.86
C THR A 437 -18.24 16.16 -30.58
N SER A 438 -17.47 16.18 -31.67
CA SER A 438 -16.04 16.44 -31.60
C SER A 438 -15.71 17.74 -32.32
N PRO A 439 -14.73 18.50 -31.84
CA PRO A 439 -14.30 19.70 -32.51
C PRO A 439 -13.61 19.34 -33.82
N ILE A 440 -13.90 20.10 -34.88
CA ILE A 440 -13.11 20.10 -36.10
C ILE A 440 -12.14 21.26 -35.96
N GLU A 441 -10.87 20.97 -36.13
CA GLU A 441 -9.83 21.99 -36.03
C GLU A 441 -10.14 23.21 -36.86
N LYS A 442 -9.80 24.38 -36.32
CA LYS A 442 -9.93 25.65 -37.01
C LYS A 442 -9.16 25.63 -38.33
N LEU A 443 -9.71 26.28 -39.33
CA LEU A 443 -8.99 26.49 -40.56
C LEU A 443 -7.71 27.33 -40.32
N LYS A 444 -6.67 27.06 -41.09
CA LYS A 444 -5.46 27.85 -41.00
C LYS A 444 -5.77 29.30 -41.36
N HIS A 445 -5.15 30.22 -40.64
CA HIS A 445 -5.30 31.63 -40.89
C HIS A 445 -4.66 32.02 -42.24
N THR A 446 -5.37 32.79 -43.03
CA THR A 446 -4.81 33.44 -44.20
C THR A 446 -4.29 34.80 -43.76
N MET A 447 -2.99 34.91 -43.63
CA MET A 447 -2.35 36.10 -43.09
C MET A 447 -2.12 37.18 -44.17
N GLY A 448 -2.38 38.42 -43.80
CA GLY A 448 -2.06 39.60 -44.63
C GLY A 448 -0.56 39.93 -44.63
N GLU A 449 -0.20 41.05 -45.27
CA GLU A 449 1.18 41.52 -45.27
C GLU A 449 1.63 41.99 -43.87
N PRO A 450 2.89 41.76 -43.49
CA PRO A 450 3.41 42.17 -42.18
C PRO A 450 3.64 43.69 -42.11
N TYR A 451 3.36 44.29 -40.98
CA TYR A 451 3.68 45.70 -40.68
C TYR A 451 4.29 45.82 -39.27
N THR A 452 5.09 46.86 -39.06
CA THR A 452 5.65 47.12 -37.74
C THR A 452 4.55 47.64 -36.80
N TYR A 453 4.24 46.85 -35.77
CA TYR A 453 3.25 47.18 -34.74
C TYR A 453 3.88 47.92 -33.56
N LYS A 454 5.08 47.52 -33.20
CA LYS A 454 5.86 48.13 -32.11
C LYS A 454 7.33 48.19 -32.50
N GLU A 455 7.92 49.37 -32.41
CA GLU A 455 9.36 49.55 -32.63
C GLU A 455 10.17 48.91 -31.46
N PRO A 456 11.33 48.32 -31.77
CA PRO A 456 12.19 47.75 -30.73
C PRO A 456 12.90 48.82 -29.91
N THR A 457 13.11 48.51 -28.64
CA THR A 457 13.99 49.26 -27.76
C THR A 457 15.14 48.37 -27.29
N CYS A 458 16.02 48.85 -26.46
CA CYS A 458 17.05 47.98 -25.86
C CYS A 458 16.54 47.08 -24.73
N GLN A 459 15.32 47.29 -24.26
CA GLN A 459 14.68 46.45 -23.22
C GLN A 459 13.56 45.59 -23.79
N GLU A 460 12.95 46.08 -24.81
CA GLU A 460 11.78 45.43 -25.35
C GLU A 460 11.97 45.19 -26.84
N GLU A 461 11.69 43.99 -27.21
CA GLU A 461 11.62 43.67 -28.63
C GLU A 461 10.53 44.46 -29.29
N GLY A 462 10.80 44.90 -30.50
CA GLY A 462 9.77 45.38 -31.39
C GLY A 462 8.90 44.21 -31.84
N VAL A 463 7.84 44.55 -32.53
CA VAL A 463 6.90 43.54 -32.99
C VAL A 463 6.45 43.92 -34.41
N THR A 464 6.67 43.03 -35.35
CA THR A 464 5.90 43.02 -36.58
C THR A 464 4.63 42.24 -36.37
N ARG A 465 3.56 42.67 -36.98
CA ARG A 465 2.25 42.02 -36.87
C ARG A 465 1.73 41.74 -38.28
N ARG A 466 1.09 40.56 -38.36
CA ARG A 466 0.30 40.17 -39.52
C ARG A 466 -1.09 39.81 -39.05
N ASP A 467 -2.10 40.40 -39.60
CA ASP A 467 -3.49 40.13 -39.26
C ASP A 467 -4.07 39.07 -40.22
N CYS A 468 -4.92 38.21 -39.69
CA CYS A 468 -5.69 37.31 -40.54
C CYS A 468 -6.74 38.07 -41.32
N THR A 469 -6.92 37.73 -42.59
CA THR A 469 -7.90 38.41 -43.47
C THR A 469 -9.35 38.00 -43.17
N GLY A 470 -9.56 36.96 -42.38
CA GLY A 470 -10.88 36.37 -42.10
C GLY A 470 -11.33 36.39 -40.64
N CYS A 471 -10.49 36.83 -39.69
CA CYS A 471 -10.83 36.91 -38.25
C CYS A 471 -9.86 37.84 -37.51
N ASP A 472 -10.09 38.03 -36.22
CA ASP A 472 -9.26 38.92 -35.38
C ASP A 472 -7.91 38.29 -34.96
N TYR A 473 -7.58 37.11 -35.49
CA TYR A 473 -6.30 36.47 -35.20
C TYR A 473 -5.17 37.24 -35.87
N TYR A 474 -4.08 37.33 -35.15
CA TYR A 474 -2.86 37.92 -35.69
C TYR A 474 -1.62 37.15 -35.24
N GLU A 475 -0.61 37.18 -36.04
CA GLU A 475 0.71 36.68 -35.68
C GLU A 475 1.64 37.87 -35.45
N THR A 476 2.49 37.70 -34.48
CA THR A 476 3.53 38.65 -34.18
C THR A 476 4.88 37.98 -34.33
N THR A 477 5.81 38.69 -34.94
CA THR A 477 7.20 38.28 -35.00
C THR A 477 8.03 39.33 -34.27
N PRO A 478 8.85 38.90 -33.31
CA PRO A 478 9.70 39.86 -32.62
C PRO A 478 10.70 40.50 -33.58
N ILE A 479 10.91 41.78 -33.42
CA ILE A 479 12.04 42.51 -33.97
C ILE A 479 13.05 42.58 -32.83
N GLY A 480 14.25 42.06 -33.06
CA GLY A 480 15.26 42.01 -32.02
C GLY A 480 15.48 43.38 -31.35
N ILE A 481 15.76 43.36 -30.09
CA ILE A 481 16.11 44.55 -29.32
C ILE A 481 17.34 45.25 -29.96
N VAL A 482 17.41 46.54 -29.78
CA VAL A 482 18.62 47.28 -30.13
C VAL A 482 19.73 47.07 -29.09
N ASP A 483 20.97 47.16 -29.51
CA ASP A 483 22.11 46.91 -28.63
C ASP A 483 22.12 47.87 -27.43
N HIS A 484 22.52 47.33 -26.30
CA HIS A 484 22.69 48.10 -25.07
C HIS A 484 23.99 48.92 -25.09
N SER A 485 23.92 50.14 -24.60
CA SER A 485 25.10 50.94 -24.31
C SER A 485 25.32 51.01 -22.80
N TYR A 486 26.43 50.49 -22.32
CA TYR A 486 26.70 50.32 -20.89
C TYR A 486 27.68 51.35 -20.33
N GLY A 487 27.47 51.72 -19.06
CA GLY A 487 28.41 52.52 -18.26
C GLY A 487 29.60 51.71 -17.70
N ASP A 488 30.22 52.21 -16.68
CA ASP A 488 31.34 51.53 -16.00
C ASP A 488 30.86 50.45 -15.01
N TYR A 489 31.68 49.41 -14.77
CA TYR A 489 31.38 48.35 -13.84
C TYR A 489 31.55 48.78 -12.37
N THR A 490 30.60 48.37 -11.51
CA THR A 490 30.66 48.51 -10.05
C THR A 490 30.52 47.10 -9.40
N SER A 491 31.33 46.77 -8.39
CA SER A 491 31.25 45.49 -7.72
C SER A 491 29.93 45.32 -6.97
N ASP A 492 29.30 44.16 -7.08
CA ASP A 492 27.97 43.85 -6.52
C ASP A 492 28.05 43.38 -5.04
N GLY A 493 29.23 43.05 -4.59
CA GLY A 493 29.46 42.57 -3.20
C GLY A 493 28.80 41.23 -2.89
N ASN A 494 28.52 40.40 -3.89
CA ASN A 494 27.74 39.15 -3.80
C ASN A 494 28.61 37.89 -3.86
N ALA A 495 29.89 37.99 -3.59
CA ALA A 495 30.79 36.85 -3.51
C ALA A 495 30.30 35.82 -2.51
N THR A 496 30.44 34.53 -2.86
CA THR A 496 30.12 33.43 -1.96
C THR A 496 31.39 32.75 -1.43
N CYS A 497 31.22 31.71 -0.66
CA CYS A 497 32.36 30.98 -0.09
C CYS A 497 33.30 30.41 -1.16
N THR A 498 32.73 29.90 -2.26
CA THR A 498 33.47 29.18 -3.30
C THR A 498 33.56 29.91 -4.63
N ALA A 499 32.78 30.92 -4.76
CA ALA A 499 32.71 31.65 -6.02
C ALA A 499 33.00 33.14 -5.79
N ASP A 500 33.79 33.66 -6.67
CA ASP A 500 33.93 35.10 -6.81
C ASP A 500 32.58 35.75 -7.06
N GLY A 501 32.41 36.94 -6.55
CA GLY A 501 31.26 37.76 -6.81
C GLY A 501 31.22 38.28 -8.24
N THR A 502 30.30 39.14 -8.44
CA THR A 502 30.11 39.80 -9.72
C THR A 502 30.27 41.30 -9.61
N LYS A 503 30.47 41.92 -10.71
CA LYS A 503 30.40 43.39 -10.87
C LYS A 503 29.47 43.69 -12.02
N THR A 504 28.70 44.73 -11.82
CA THR A 504 27.61 45.10 -12.72
C THR A 504 27.76 46.49 -13.26
N ARG A 505 27.42 46.69 -14.50
CA ARG A 505 27.18 47.97 -15.11
C ARG A 505 25.81 48.02 -15.77
N ASN A 506 25.21 49.16 -15.80
CA ASN A 506 23.86 49.28 -16.36
C ASN A 506 23.85 49.94 -17.73
N CYS A 507 22.92 49.52 -18.54
CA CYS A 507 22.64 50.19 -19.78
C CYS A 507 22.16 51.64 -19.50
N ILE A 508 22.74 52.62 -20.20
CA ILE A 508 22.40 54.02 -19.99
C ILE A 508 21.00 54.43 -20.43
N TRP A 509 20.33 53.56 -21.16
CA TRP A 509 18.99 53.79 -21.74
C TRP A 509 17.87 53.04 -21.01
N CYS A 510 18.19 51.95 -20.36
CA CYS A 510 17.17 51.04 -19.80
C CYS A 510 17.54 50.41 -18.46
N ASP A 511 18.67 50.81 -17.89
CA ASP A 511 19.19 50.30 -16.61
C ASP A 511 19.44 48.78 -16.60
N LEU A 512 19.40 48.08 -17.76
CA LEU A 512 19.68 46.65 -17.80
C LEU A 512 21.12 46.41 -17.30
N PRO A 513 21.28 45.57 -16.32
CA PRO A 513 22.57 45.21 -15.80
C PRO A 513 23.34 44.27 -16.74
N ASP A 514 24.60 44.54 -16.93
CA ASP A 514 25.58 43.60 -17.48
C ASP A 514 26.54 43.24 -16.38
N THR A 515 26.41 41.98 -15.96
CA THR A 515 27.14 41.48 -14.79
C THR A 515 28.22 40.49 -15.23
N VAL A 516 29.41 40.72 -14.79
CA VAL A 516 30.55 39.83 -15.06
C VAL A 516 31.21 39.39 -13.75
N PRO A 517 31.95 38.29 -13.76
CA PRO A 517 32.70 37.88 -12.60
C PRO A 517 33.67 38.98 -12.10
N ASP A 518 33.81 39.11 -10.81
CA ASP A 518 34.77 39.97 -10.11
C ASP A 518 35.86 39.10 -9.42
N PRO A 519 36.90 38.71 -10.16
CA PRO A 519 37.84 37.68 -9.74
C PRO A 519 38.59 38.04 -8.46
N GLY A 520 38.74 37.03 -7.57
CA GLY A 520 39.48 37.15 -6.33
C GLY A 520 38.64 37.64 -5.14
N THR A 521 37.29 37.63 -5.27
CA THR A 521 36.38 38.09 -4.22
C THR A 521 35.72 36.95 -3.41
N ALA A 522 35.96 35.67 -3.76
CA ALA A 522 35.40 34.52 -3.03
C ALA A 522 35.79 34.53 -1.54
N LEU A 523 34.83 34.26 -0.68
CA LEU A 523 34.94 34.45 0.77
C LEU A 523 35.60 33.28 1.50
N GLY A 524 35.64 32.09 0.91
CA GLY A 524 36.03 30.85 1.60
C GLY A 524 34.92 30.32 2.50
N HIS A 525 35.11 29.12 3.05
CA HIS A 525 34.15 28.51 3.99
C HIS A 525 34.62 28.67 5.45
N SER A 526 33.64 28.81 6.34
CA SER A 526 33.81 28.78 7.78
C SER A 526 32.71 27.90 8.40
N PHE A 527 33.07 26.98 9.29
CA PHE A 527 32.16 26.03 9.93
C PHE A 527 32.30 26.08 11.44
N THR A 528 31.26 26.49 12.17
CA THR A 528 31.31 26.61 13.64
C THR A 528 30.16 25.87 14.34
N ASN A 529 29.02 25.68 13.71
CA ASN A 529 27.81 25.17 14.35
C ASN A 529 27.51 23.74 13.90
N TYR A 530 28.13 22.73 14.51
CA TYR A 530 27.90 21.33 14.19
C TYR A 530 26.65 20.77 14.87
N VAL A 531 25.79 20.13 14.10
CA VAL A 531 24.58 19.45 14.56
C VAL A 531 24.72 17.94 14.27
N SER A 532 24.31 17.10 15.21
CA SER A 532 24.41 15.65 15.09
C SER A 532 23.51 15.13 13.95
N ASP A 533 24.04 14.25 13.11
CA ASP A 533 23.34 13.66 11.95
C ASP A 533 22.43 12.49 12.35
N GLY A 534 22.47 12.08 13.61
CA GLY A 534 21.63 11.00 14.13
C GLY A 534 21.91 9.61 13.53
N ASN A 535 23.04 9.41 12.88
CA ASN A 535 23.44 8.18 12.18
C ASN A 535 24.31 7.24 13.02
N ALA A 536 24.37 7.45 14.33
CA ALA A 536 25.10 6.61 15.26
C ALA A 536 24.57 5.17 15.27
N THR A 537 25.46 4.21 15.42
CA THR A 537 25.13 2.78 15.53
C THR A 537 25.32 2.27 16.95
N TYR A 538 25.14 1.01 17.21
CA TYR A 538 25.43 0.38 18.51
C TYR A 538 26.93 0.26 18.79
N THR A 539 27.77 0.30 17.80
CA THR A 539 29.22 0.07 17.92
C THR A 539 30.05 1.28 17.55
N GLU A 540 29.49 2.21 16.83
CA GLU A 540 30.20 3.37 16.31
C GLU A 540 29.43 4.66 16.62
N ASP A 541 30.16 5.69 16.93
CA ASP A 541 29.61 7.03 17.05
C ASP A 541 29.16 7.51 15.66
N GLY A 542 28.12 8.29 15.65
CA GLY A 542 27.63 8.94 14.45
C GLY A 542 28.50 10.11 14.02
N THR A 543 28.00 10.87 13.13
CA THR A 543 28.60 12.09 12.66
C THR A 543 27.77 13.30 13.07
N LYS A 544 28.40 14.45 13.04
CA LYS A 544 27.75 15.74 13.15
C LYS A 544 28.24 16.65 12.04
N THR A 545 27.33 17.40 11.53
CA THR A 545 27.55 18.23 10.35
C THR A 545 27.29 19.69 10.69
N ALA A 546 28.16 20.54 10.22
CA ALA A 546 27.96 21.99 10.27
C ALA A 546 27.77 22.51 8.86
N GLN A 547 26.88 23.44 8.72
CA GLN A 547 26.75 24.24 7.51
C GLN A 547 27.67 25.43 7.59
N CYS A 548 28.15 25.88 6.47
CA CYS A 548 29.00 27.07 6.41
C CYS A 548 28.31 28.28 7.02
N ASP A 549 29.06 29.06 7.82
CA ASP A 549 28.56 30.21 8.58
C ASP A 549 28.18 31.42 7.70
N HIS A 550 28.55 31.41 6.42
CA HIS A 550 28.19 32.47 5.51
C HIS A 550 26.76 32.29 5.02
N GLU A 551 25.98 33.34 5.10
CA GLU A 551 24.57 33.34 4.68
C GLU A 551 24.41 32.84 3.23
N GLY A 552 23.52 31.86 3.05
CA GLY A 552 23.24 31.25 1.73
C GLY A 552 24.25 30.19 1.27
N CYS A 553 25.28 29.90 2.04
CA CYS A 553 26.18 28.77 1.74
C CYS A 553 25.60 27.45 2.27
N ILE A 554 25.50 26.46 1.40
CA ILE A 554 24.95 25.13 1.74
C ILE A 554 26.03 24.07 1.98
N GLU A 555 27.30 24.44 1.81
CA GLU A 555 28.40 23.51 2.06
C GLU A 555 28.44 23.11 3.52
N THR A 556 28.72 21.86 3.72
CA THR A 556 28.78 21.27 5.04
C THR A 556 30.13 20.64 5.31
N ASP A 557 30.53 20.67 6.54
CA ASP A 557 31.66 19.90 7.05
C ASP A 557 31.14 18.89 8.06
N THR A 558 31.53 17.65 7.91
CA THR A 558 31.05 16.55 8.74
C THR A 558 32.18 15.92 9.51
N VAL A 559 32.03 15.87 10.82
CA VAL A 559 33.01 15.28 11.75
C VAL A 559 32.33 14.24 12.64
N THR A 560 33.11 13.40 13.28
CA THR A 560 32.58 12.42 14.24
C THR A 560 31.85 13.12 15.40
N ASP A 561 30.67 12.63 15.74
CA ASP A 561 29.89 13.06 16.91
C ASP A 561 30.18 12.11 18.08
N GLU A 562 31.25 12.45 18.83
CA GLU A 562 31.74 11.61 19.90
C GLU A 562 30.69 11.34 20.98
N ALA A 563 30.61 10.09 21.44
CA ALA A 563 29.66 9.60 22.44
C ALA A 563 28.16 9.57 22.00
N SER A 564 27.88 9.58 20.71
CA SER A 564 26.52 9.55 20.16
C SER A 564 25.93 8.15 19.96
N ARG A 565 26.65 7.08 20.28
CA ARG A 565 26.24 5.67 20.04
C ARG A 565 24.85 5.35 20.56
N LEU A 566 24.12 4.55 19.78
CA LEU A 566 22.78 4.12 20.15
C LEU A 566 22.79 3.18 21.36
N PRO A 567 21.78 3.27 22.23
CA PRO A 567 21.67 2.36 23.36
C PRO A 567 21.28 0.96 22.88
N TYR A 568 21.93 -0.08 23.39
CA TYR A 568 21.66 -1.48 23.06
C TYR A 568 20.27 -1.94 23.49
N TYR A 569 19.72 -1.31 24.51
CA TYR A 569 18.42 -1.59 25.10
C TYR A 569 17.88 -0.35 25.81
N LEU A 570 16.61 -0.40 26.15
CA LEU A 570 15.92 0.64 26.93
C LEU A 570 15.20 0.01 28.11
N VAL A 571 15.12 0.75 29.20
CA VAL A 571 14.26 0.40 30.34
C VAL A 571 13.16 1.45 30.44
N LYS A 572 11.90 0.99 30.42
CA LYS A 572 10.71 1.84 30.43
C LYS A 572 9.82 1.53 31.61
N GLY A 573 9.10 2.52 32.12
CA GLY A 573 8.05 2.37 33.12
C GLY A 573 6.68 2.05 32.50
N GLN A 574 5.66 1.99 33.35
CA GLN A 574 4.28 1.69 32.97
C GLN A 574 3.68 2.71 31.98
N ASP A 575 4.16 3.96 32.00
CA ASP A 575 3.79 5.02 31.07
C ASP A 575 4.51 4.97 29.71
N GLY A 576 5.35 3.95 29.50
CA GLY A 576 6.15 3.76 28.29
C GLY A 576 7.37 4.68 28.18
N ARG A 577 7.58 5.59 29.12
CA ARG A 577 8.76 6.48 29.16
C ARG A 577 9.97 5.77 29.72
N ARG A 578 11.17 6.26 29.36
CA ARG A 578 12.41 5.74 29.94
C ARG A 578 12.46 6.05 31.44
N ILE A 579 12.85 5.05 32.23
CA ILE A 579 13.11 5.19 33.67
C ILE A 579 14.59 4.98 33.95
N PRO A 580 15.13 5.56 35.05
CA PRO A 580 16.50 5.32 35.49
C PRO A 580 16.75 3.85 35.80
N TYR A 581 17.92 3.38 35.45
CA TYR A 581 18.39 2.03 35.78
C TYR A 581 19.90 2.03 36.02
N GLN A 582 20.38 1.03 36.68
CA GLN A 582 21.81 0.75 36.82
C GLN A 582 22.15 -0.48 35.98
N ALA A 583 23.29 -0.44 35.30
CA ALA A 583 23.79 -1.58 34.53
C ALA A 583 25.19 -1.94 35.00
N GLN A 584 25.39 -3.18 35.42
CA GLN A 584 26.68 -3.68 35.92
C GLN A 584 27.10 -4.91 35.12
N LYS A 585 28.26 -4.88 34.52
CA LYS A 585 28.89 -6.02 33.84
C LYS A 585 29.83 -6.74 34.78
N GLN A 586 29.62 -8.09 34.90
CA GLN A 586 30.56 -8.97 35.60
C GLN A 586 30.85 -10.20 34.71
N GLY A 587 32.05 -10.24 34.17
CA GLY A 587 32.39 -11.25 33.14
C GLY A 587 31.54 -11.09 31.90
N SER A 588 30.82 -12.14 31.50
CA SER A 588 29.89 -12.12 30.38
C SER A 588 28.42 -11.87 30.80
N VAL A 589 28.16 -11.56 32.05
CA VAL A 589 26.83 -11.24 32.57
C VAL A 589 26.65 -9.73 32.69
N LEU A 590 25.56 -9.22 32.14
CA LEU A 590 25.10 -7.84 32.32
C LEU A 590 23.85 -7.84 33.19
N THR A 591 23.96 -7.28 34.39
CA THR A 591 22.82 -7.07 35.29
C THR A 591 22.27 -5.67 35.11
N ILE A 592 20.99 -5.56 34.81
CA ILE A 592 20.26 -4.31 34.61
C ILE A 592 19.24 -4.21 35.75
N THR A 593 19.40 -3.24 36.63
CA THR A 593 18.53 -3.04 37.80
C THR A 593 17.74 -1.76 37.69
N ALA A 594 16.43 -1.85 37.72
CA ALA A 594 15.50 -0.72 37.80
C ALA A 594 14.85 -0.69 39.19
N ASP A 595 14.93 0.43 39.89
CA ASP A 595 14.26 0.64 41.18
C ASP A 595 12.78 1.01 40.92
N ALA A 596 12.01 0.02 40.56
CA ALA A 596 10.59 0.13 40.20
C ALA A 596 9.89 -1.21 40.41
N ASP A 597 8.59 -1.17 40.75
CA ASP A 597 7.75 -2.36 40.83
C ASP A 597 7.29 -2.80 39.43
N PHE A 598 7.18 -1.87 38.49
CA PHE A 598 6.89 -2.12 37.09
C PHE A 598 8.02 -1.60 36.21
N ALA A 599 8.58 -2.47 35.39
CA ALA A 599 9.53 -2.06 34.37
C ALA A 599 9.55 -3.01 33.17
N ILE A 600 9.83 -2.45 32.00
CA ILE A 600 9.99 -3.16 30.75
C ILE A 600 11.43 -2.98 30.26
N LEU A 601 12.14 -4.07 30.12
CA LEU A 601 13.39 -4.11 29.38
C LEU A 601 13.08 -4.44 27.92
N THR A 602 13.39 -3.53 27.03
CA THR A 602 13.07 -3.68 25.60
C THR A 602 14.21 -3.22 24.70
N GLY A 603 14.26 -3.72 23.51
CA GLY A 603 15.24 -3.38 22.50
C GLY A 603 15.03 -4.19 21.24
N THR A 604 16.01 -4.15 20.34
CA THR A 604 16.02 -5.00 19.16
C THR A 604 16.95 -6.20 19.37
N LEU A 605 16.71 -7.29 18.66
CA LEU A 605 17.65 -8.41 18.63
C LEU A 605 19.00 -8.00 18.00
N GLY A 606 19.00 -6.98 17.15
CA GLY A 606 20.22 -6.34 16.64
C GLY A 606 21.06 -5.70 17.74
N GLY A 607 20.41 -4.97 18.66
CA GLY A 607 21.04 -4.42 19.86
C GLY A 607 21.62 -5.50 20.76
N MET A 608 20.90 -6.59 20.97
CA MET A 608 21.37 -7.75 21.75
C MET A 608 22.54 -8.47 21.06
N ARG A 609 22.51 -8.60 19.72
CA ARG A 609 23.65 -9.16 18.96
C ARG A 609 24.89 -8.29 19.11
N ALA A 610 24.73 -6.98 19.10
CA ALA A 610 25.84 -6.04 19.32
C ALA A 610 26.41 -6.17 20.74
N LEU A 611 25.58 -6.36 21.77
CA LEU A 611 26.00 -6.66 23.14
C LEU A 611 26.76 -7.99 23.24
N LYS A 612 26.28 -9.04 22.55
CA LYS A 612 26.98 -10.32 22.48
C LYS A 612 28.38 -10.17 21.86
N GLY A 613 28.49 -9.35 20.83
CA GLY A 613 29.78 -8.99 20.21
C GLY A 613 30.75 -8.30 21.17
N GLN A 614 30.25 -7.70 22.26
CA GLN A 614 31.06 -7.09 23.32
C GLN A 614 31.34 -8.03 24.51
N GLY A 615 31.05 -9.33 24.32
CA GLY A 615 31.30 -10.36 25.32
C GLY A 615 30.26 -10.39 26.46
N ILE A 616 29.01 -10.00 26.17
CA ILE A 616 27.88 -10.24 27.05
C ILE A 616 27.10 -11.45 26.50
N ASP A 617 26.96 -12.48 27.30
CA ASP A 617 26.22 -13.70 26.95
C ASP A 617 24.89 -13.82 27.71
N THR A 618 24.82 -13.21 28.88
CA THR A 618 23.66 -13.34 29.78
C THR A 618 23.19 -11.96 30.24
N ILE A 619 21.90 -11.76 30.22
CA ILE A 619 21.22 -10.60 30.78
C ILE A 619 20.48 -11.04 32.04
N VAL A 620 20.63 -10.27 33.09
CA VAL A 620 19.84 -10.35 34.31
C VAL A 620 19.08 -9.03 34.46
N PHE A 621 17.77 -9.10 34.44
CA PHE A 621 16.92 -7.92 34.64
C PHE A 621 16.26 -8.01 36.01
N VAL A 622 16.44 -7.00 36.82
CA VAL A 622 16.01 -6.94 38.23
C VAL A 622 15.14 -5.72 38.46
N THR A 623 14.02 -5.93 39.11
CA THR A 623 13.12 -4.89 39.64
C THR A 623 12.87 -5.17 41.14
N ASN A 624 12.06 -4.36 41.80
CA ASN A 624 11.79 -4.54 43.22
C ASN A 624 11.07 -5.86 43.55
N GLY A 625 10.22 -6.37 42.61
CA GLY A 625 9.42 -7.58 42.82
C GLY A 625 9.90 -8.81 42.06
N ALA A 626 10.76 -8.67 41.05
CA ALA A 626 11.15 -9.77 40.20
C ALA A 626 12.61 -9.71 39.74
N SER A 627 13.16 -10.87 39.41
CA SER A 627 14.46 -11.02 38.77
C SER A 627 14.38 -12.08 37.70
N SER A 628 14.75 -11.71 36.48
CA SER A 628 14.72 -12.61 35.33
C SER A 628 16.10 -12.72 34.71
N THR A 629 16.45 -13.90 34.28
CA THR A 629 17.72 -14.19 33.62
C THR A 629 17.46 -14.89 32.30
N PHE A 630 18.13 -14.47 31.26
CA PHE A 630 18.12 -15.15 29.96
C PHE A 630 19.48 -15.02 29.26
N THR A 631 19.79 -15.96 28.37
CA THR A 631 20.98 -15.81 27.54
C THR A 631 20.62 -15.03 26.26
N ILE A 632 21.57 -14.21 25.83
CA ILE A 632 21.39 -13.48 24.55
C ILE A 632 21.24 -14.48 23.39
N GLU A 633 21.87 -15.65 23.46
CA GLU A 633 21.77 -16.69 22.44
C GLU A 633 20.35 -17.24 22.32
N ASP A 634 19.73 -17.59 23.45
CA ASP A 634 18.36 -18.10 23.50
C ASP A 634 17.39 -17.04 22.96
N LEU A 635 17.60 -15.76 23.28
CA LEU A 635 16.78 -14.66 22.76
C LEU A 635 17.00 -14.44 21.25
N LEU A 636 18.24 -14.49 20.77
CA LEU A 636 18.54 -14.32 19.35
C LEU A 636 18.01 -15.47 18.47
N ALA A 637 17.77 -16.64 19.05
CA ALA A 637 17.14 -17.77 18.37
C ALA A 637 15.64 -17.55 18.10
N GLN A 638 15.01 -16.59 18.79
CA GLN A 638 13.58 -16.31 18.69
C GLN A 638 13.20 -15.41 17.50
N GLY A 639 14.14 -14.76 16.82
CA GLY A 639 13.78 -13.85 15.75
C GLY A 639 14.95 -13.26 14.95
N SER A 640 14.63 -12.35 14.04
CA SER A 640 15.60 -11.62 13.20
C SER A 640 16.19 -10.40 13.91
N SER A 641 17.23 -9.78 13.34
CA SER A 641 17.88 -8.59 13.94
C SER A 641 16.95 -7.39 14.13
N GLY A 642 15.91 -7.27 13.29
CA GLY A 642 14.91 -6.19 13.37
C GLY A 642 13.80 -6.47 14.38
N SER A 643 13.63 -7.73 14.82
CA SER A 643 12.62 -8.07 15.83
C SER A 643 12.90 -7.36 17.14
N THR A 644 11.86 -6.84 17.76
CA THR A 644 11.92 -6.27 19.10
C THR A 644 11.58 -7.33 20.15
N TYR A 645 11.99 -7.11 21.37
CA TYR A 645 11.61 -7.92 22.52
C TYR A 645 11.14 -7.03 23.67
N MET A 646 10.31 -7.59 24.54
CA MET A 646 9.84 -6.95 25.76
C MET A 646 9.82 -7.97 26.90
N LEU A 647 10.66 -7.75 27.90
CA LEU A 647 10.62 -8.44 29.19
C LEU A 647 10.00 -7.48 30.20
N THR A 648 8.80 -7.81 30.62
CA THR A 648 8.04 -6.98 31.57
C THR A 648 8.02 -7.63 32.94
N HIS A 649 8.39 -6.85 33.95
CA HIS A 649 8.14 -7.16 35.34
C HIS A 649 6.99 -6.28 35.86
N ASP A 650 5.97 -6.88 36.46
CA ASP A 650 4.84 -6.21 37.11
C ASP A 650 4.63 -6.81 38.51
N GLY A 651 5.32 -6.23 39.48
CA GLY A 651 5.49 -6.84 40.78
C GLY A 651 6.23 -8.17 40.66
N GLU A 652 5.61 -9.27 41.12
CA GLU A 652 6.14 -10.64 40.99
C GLU A 652 5.83 -11.30 39.65
N ALA A 653 4.92 -10.70 38.87
CA ALA A 653 4.55 -11.23 37.54
C ALA A 653 5.60 -10.87 36.49
N VAL A 654 5.97 -11.85 35.69
CA VAL A 654 6.96 -11.69 34.62
C VAL A 654 6.37 -12.18 33.32
N THR A 655 6.49 -11.36 32.26
CA THR A 655 6.16 -11.76 30.90
C THR A 655 7.31 -11.42 29.98
N PHE A 656 7.64 -12.31 29.05
CA PHE A 656 8.68 -12.10 28.07
C PHE A 656 8.15 -12.39 26.68
N THR A 657 8.05 -11.37 25.86
CA THR A 657 7.46 -11.47 24.52
C THR A 657 8.34 -10.86 23.45
N LEU A 658 8.20 -11.33 22.22
CA LEU A 658 8.64 -10.58 21.05
C LEU A 658 7.66 -9.43 20.74
N GLY A 659 8.04 -8.53 19.87
CA GLY A 659 7.24 -7.36 19.48
C GLY A 659 5.93 -7.70 18.76
N ASP A 660 5.79 -8.91 18.22
CA ASP A 660 4.58 -9.50 17.64
C ASP A 660 3.63 -10.13 18.68
N GLY A 661 3.99 -10.09 19.94
CA GLY A 661 3.23 -10.67 21.05
C GLY A 661 3.52 -12.14 21.31
N THR A 662 4.42 -12.79 20.57
CA THR A 662 4.83 -14.18 20.81
C THR A 662 5.43 -14.29 22.20
N ASP A 663 4.87 -15.17 23.04
CA ASP A 663 5.43 -15.47 24.37
C ASP A 663 6.71 -16.30 24.23
N ILE A 664 7.78 -15.78 24.80
CA ILE A 664 9.09 -16.42 24.86
C ILE A 664 9.57 -16.59 26.32
N GLY A 665 8.64 -16.60 27.25
CA GLY A 665 8.94 -16.75 28.68
C GLY A 665 9.71 -18.03 29.01
N GLU A 666 9.66 -19.04 28.16
CA GLU A 666 10.39 -20.32 28.33
C GLU A 666 11.93 -20.17 28.30
N ILE A 667 12.45 -19.09 27.74
CA ILE A 667 13.90 -18.84 27.75
C ILE A 667 14.42 -18.19 29.02
N LEU A 668 13.53 -17.82 29.96
CA LEU A 668 13.91 -17.31 31.27
C LEU A 668 14.45 -18.45 32.14
N LYS A 669 15.51 -18.20 32.88
CA LYS A 669 16.20 -19.15 33.76
C LYS A 669 16.09 -18.74 35.19
#